data_dc41139802939ce8f2719928097c40b3
#
_entry.id   dc41139802939ce8f2719928097c40b3
#
_cell.length_a   1.000
_cell.length_b   1.000
_cell.length_c   1.000
_cell.angle_alpha   90.00
_cell.angle_beta   90.00
_cell.angle_gamma   90.00
#
_symmetry.space_group_name_H-M   'P 1'
#
loop_
_entity.id
_entity.type
_entity.pdbx_description
1 polymer ?
#
loop_
_entity_poly.entity_id
_entity_poly.type
_entity_poly.pdbx_seq_one_letter_code
_entity_poly.pdbx_strand_id
1 'polypeptide(L)'
;MTIATVSTESLAQEVSGPSFRSLVRSAFEQDGIATEDQDLTKEFYLRTIEANQPKLETEIPRQNLRDDGPRIFVKKFEFARLVEFPEAGINRAEVETIAEDLRSRYMKEDDIFASGYTRTDLEELADYLNEVEATDNVKNLSGKDLQQLNNMMRKQNAERGVSYADLEEITNKLTLYYRSKGLFLAQVLIPAQEVVDGIIMLTVQEGILGDVVVENNEDYSVKLLKEAFKRNIDELVSHTEMEEGLYLLNDLPSLNVTGYFLAGDDPGETILNLKVTEDASWNMTTRADNHGSTFTGDNRISTSLEWQNPSGKGDALTISYLKSNSVENFDNDFGSDLGQFKYSIPVFGLRTRFEISAVYNQFKLADQSDESNSINLLEIEGVNKTYAISLDHKFSRSRAFNMSAAVSITDKETELEAIIEIDTGEHVRGGEVAFSIDALSQSVQTLNMLNFKVQFGEHQNEVDEARSNNFYKFALDTNSLIFVPLPFTDSKSRLIMKWRVQYSNEALPAFEQLSLGGANGVRAYNVRDFSGDQAALLSVEWYFNMPEVINVNVWGGKRLNEVFQFGLIADAGYGSLNSYEADSVDNWAALAGAGLTFKLNWEEKFAIQLSVSHPMMSKSSEGLNSSEASFVDEAKSAQVYADFSFFF
;
A
#
# COMPACT_ATOMS: atom_id res chain seq x y z
N MET A 1 18.81 6.66 -39.57
CA MET A 1 17.43 6.10 -39.59
C MET A 1 17.29 5.31 -38.29
N THR A 2 16.72 5.92 -37.28
CA THR A 2 16.64 5.28 -35.95
C THR A 2 15.42 4.34 -35.98
N ILE A 3 15.68 3.04 -36.09
CA ILE A 3 14.63 2.04 -35.97
C ILE A 3 14.32 1.94 -34.48
N ALA A 4 13.21 2.55 -34.07
CA ALA A 4 12.76 2.43 -32.70
C ALA A 4 12.26 1.00 -32.45
N THR A 5 13.07 0.20 -31.78
CA THR A 5 12.63 -1.07 -31.23
C THR A 5 11.64 -0.77 -30.10
N VAL A 6 10.51 -1.44 -30.09
CA VAL A 6 9.56 -1.38 -28.96
C VAL A 6 10.32 -1.77 -27.72
N SER A 7 10.37 -0.91 -26.70
CA SER A 7 11.08 -1.27 -25.47
C SER A 7 10.41 -2.50 -24.85
N THR A 8 11.15 -3.59 -24.71
CA THR A 8 10.66 -4.81 -24.05
C THR A 8 10.22 -4.56 -22.63
N GLU A 9 10.72 -3.49 -22.00
CA GLU A 9 10.28 -3.06 -20.66
C GLU A 9 8.84 -2.56 -20.64
N SER A 10 8.36 -1.84 -21.67
CA SER A 10 6.96 -1.39 -21.67
C SER A 10 6.00 -2.56 -21.85
N LEU A 11 6.37 -3.56 -22.65
CA LEU A 11 5.58 -4.77 -22.86
C LEU A 11 5.70 -5.74 -21.65
N ALA A 12 6.90 -5.86 -21.06
CA ALA A 12 7.11 -6.68 -19.88
C ALA A 12 6.44 -6.08 -18.61
N GLN A 13 6.41 -4.76 -18.46
CA GLN A 13 5.70 -4.10 -17.36
C GLN A 13 4.18 -4.23 -17.45
N GLU A 14 3.62 -4.32 -18.66
CA GLU A 14 2.17 -4.54 -18.86
C GLU A 14 1.76 -5.99 -18.56
N VAL A 15 2.65 -6.96 -18.78
CA VAL A 15 2.37 -8.38 -18.53
C VAL A 15 2.76 -8.80 -17.11
N SER A 16 3.73 -8.13 -16.49
CA SER A 16 4.15 -8.36 -15.11
C SER A 16 3.37 -7.47 -14.14
N GLY A 17 2.11 -7.75 -13.92
CA GLY A 17 1.44 -7.26 -12.71
C GLY A 17 2.14 -7.88 -11.49
N PRO A 18 2.49 -7.09 -10.45
CA PRO A 18 3.15 -7.63 -9.29
C PRO A 18 2.25 -8.68 -8.60
N SER A 19 2.89 -9.61 -7.92
CA SER A 19 2.30 -10.66 -7.05
C SER A 19 1.36 -10.12 -5.93
N PHE A 20 0.98 -8.88 -6.01
CA PHE A 20 0.11 -8.15 -5.11
C PHE A 20 -1.39 -8.46 -5.28
N ARG A 21 -1.77 -9.12 -6.40
CA ARG A 21 -3.18 -9.42 -6.72
C ARG A 21 -3.80 -10.47 -5.80
N SER A 22 -3.02 -11.34 -5.19
CA SER A 22 -3.53 -12.39 -4.32
C SER A 22 -4.07 -11.89 -2.98
N LEU A 23 -3.48 -10.82 -2.44
CA LEU A 23 -3.87 -10.27 -1.13
C LEU A 23 -5.22 -9.55 -1.11
N VAL A 24 -5.71 -9.21 -2.28
CA VAL A 24 -6.81 -8.28 -2.43
C VAL A 24 -8.14 -8.98 -2.74
N ARG A 25 -8.11 -10.26 -3.08
CA ARG A 25 -9.29 -10.99 -3.55
C ARG A 25 -10.36 -11.22 -2.45
N SER A 26 -9.97 -11.51 -1.23
CA SER A 26 -10.90 -11.88 -0.16
C SER A 26 -11.63 -10.71 0.50
N ALA A 27 -11.12 -9.48 0.39
CA ALA A 27 -11.72 -8.31 1.03
C ALA A 27 -12.75 -7.57 0.17
N PHE A 28 -12.87 -7.91 -1.12
CA PHE A 28 -13.72 -7.19 -2.09
C PHE A 28 -14.95 -7.93 -2.60
N GLU A 29 -15.33 -9.03 -2.01
CA GLU A 29 -16.62 -9.67 -2.36
C GLU A 29 -17.84 -8.74 -2.17
N GLN A 30 -17.65 -7.57 -1.56
CA GLN A 30 -18.73 -6.59 -1.34
C GLN A 30 -18.72 -5.34 -2.24
N ASP A 31 -17.57 -4.97 -2.90
CA ASP A 31 -17.51 -3.71 -3.68
C ASP A 31 -16.70 -3.86 -5.00
N GLY A 32 -17.21 -4.56 -5.99
CA GLY A 32 -16.54 -4.87 -7.25
C GLY A 32 -15.89 -3.69 -7.99
N ILE A 33 -14.55 -3.64 -8.05
CA ILE A 33 -13.76 -2.74 -8.89
C ILE A 33 -12.34 -3.32 -9.16
N ALA A 34 -11.94 -3.62 -10.41
CA ALA A 34 -10.59 -4.07 -10.81
C ALA A 34 -10.08 -3.59 -12.18
N THR A 35 -8.97 -2.82 -12.20
CA THR A 35 -7.94 -2.62 -13.26
C THR A 35 -6.67 -2.04 -12.62
N GLU A 36 -5.53 -1.86 -13.32
CA GLU A 36 -4.26 -1.35 -12.71
C GLU A 36 -4.40 -0.04 -11.93
N ASP A 37 -5.21 0.92 -12.40
CA ASP A 37 -5.53 2.14 -11.65
C ASP A 37 -6.51 1.87 -10.51
N GLN A 38 -7.19 0.76 -10.52
CA GLN A 38 -8.07 0.27 -9.47
C GLN A 38 -7.28 -0.43 -8.37
N ASP A 39 -6.09 -0.95 -8.68
CA ASP A 39 -5.22 -1.53 -7.65
C ASP A 39 -4.85 -0.47 -6.60
N LEU A 40 -4.56 0.78 -6.99
CA LEU A 40 -4.32 1.86 -6.03
C LEU A 40 -5.56 2.20 -5.20
N THR A 41 -6.73 2.24 -5.82
CA THR A 41 -8.00 2.53 -5.13
C THR A 41 -8.36 1.38 -4.19
N LYS A 42 -8.22 0.15 -4.69
CA LYS A 42 -8.44 -1.09 -3.96
C LYS A 42 -7.46 -1.19 -2.79
N GLU A 43 -6.17 -0.93 -3.02
CA GLU A 43 -5.14 -0.86 -2.00
C GLU A 43 -5.48 0.17 -0.90
N PHE A 44 -5.93 1.38 -1.30
CA PHE A 44 -6.35 2.39 -0.35
C PHE A 44 -7.53 1.92 0.51
N TYR A 45 -8.56 1.33 -0.12
CA TYR A 45 -9.72 0.84 0.62
C TYR A 45 -9.40 -0.33 1.52
N LEU A 46 -8.58 -1.28 1.08
CA LEU A 46 -8.14 -2.41 1.91
C LEU A 46 -7.41 -1.93 3.16
N ARG A 47 -6.40 -1.12 2.99
CA ARG A 47 -5.65 -0.54 4.12
C ARG A 47 -6.54 0.31 5.02
N THR A 48 -7.60 0.93 4.48
CA THR A 48 -8.58 1.70 5.25
C THR A 48 -9.57 0.80 5.98
N ILE A 49 -10.03 -0.29 5.36
CA ILE A 49 -10.91 -1.29 5.97
C ILE A 49 -10.17 -2.04 7.08
N GLU A 50 -8.93 -2.45 6.85
CA GLU A 50 -8.05 -3.03 7.87
C GLU A 50 -7.89 -2.08 9.06
N ALA A 51 -7.89 -0.75 8.83
CA ALA A 51 -7.90 0.24 9.88
C ALA A 51 -9.18 0.28 10.71
N ASN A 52 -10.31 -0.03 10.08
CA ASN A 52 -11.64 0.00 10.68
C ASN A 52 -12.12 -1.38 11.13
N GLN A 53 -11.39 -2.46 10.80
CA GLN A 53 -11.62 -3.74 11.48
C GLN A 53 -11.44 -3.50 12.99
N PRO A 54 -12.33 -4.05 13.82
CA PRO A 54 -12.20 -3.87 15.25
C PRO A 54 -10.76 -4.28 15.60
N LYS A 55 -9.96 -3.30 16.03
CA LYS A 55 -8.72 -3.57 16.73
C LYS A 55 -9.06 -4.69 17.67
N LEU A 56 -8.18 -5.67 17.85
CA LEU A 56 -8.32 -6.71 18.86
C LEU A 56 -8.75 -6.02 20.18
N GLU A 57 -10.03 -5.70 20.26
CA GLU A 57 -10.67 -5.16 21.43
C GLU A 57 -10.81 -6.35 22.37
N THR A 58 -9.80 -6.54 23.17
CA THR A 58 -10.05 -7.13 24.45
C THR A 58 -10.93 -6.13 25.21
N GLU A 59 -12.23 -6.16 24.94
CA GLU A 59 -13.18 -5.52 25.83
C GLU A 59 -12.94 -6.13 27.21
N ILE A 60 -12.41 -5.33 28.12
CA ILE A 60 -12.43 -5.71 29.53
C ILE A 60 -13.91 -5.71 29.88
N PRO A 61 -14.53 -6.87 30.21
CA PRO A 61 -15.93 -6.92 30.59
C PRO A 61 -16.12 -5.95 31.74
N ARG A 62 -16.79 -4.84 31.51
CA ARG A 62 -17.14 -3.91 32.58
C ARG A 62 -18.20 -4.62 33.44
N GLN A 63 -17.80 -5.14 34.57
CA GLN A 63 -18.76 -5.37 35.63
C GLN A 63 -19.28 -3.99 36.00
N ASN A 64 -20.59 -3.77 35.90
CA ASN A 64 -21.25 -2.59 36.45
C ASN A 64 -21.23 -2.71 37.97
N LEU A 65 -20.07 -2.46 38.57
CA LEU A 65 -19.92 -2.41 40.01
C LEU A 65 -20.61 -1.14 40.49
N ARG A 66 -21.56 -1.30 41.41
CA ARG A 66 -22.19 -0.17 42.06
C ARG A 66 -21.16 0.50 42.97
N ASP A 67 -21.17 1.83 42.96
CA ASP A 67 -20.27 2.67 43.79
C ASP A 67 -20.70 2.67 45.30
N ASP A 68 -21.51 1.73 45.71
CA ASP A 68 -22.14 1.66 47.05
C ASP A 68 -21.26 0.86 48.06
N GLY A 69 -20.03 0.46 47.66
CA GLY A 69 -19.13 -0.36 48.49
C GLY A 69 -18.39 0.44 49.58
N PRO A 70 -17.75 -0.26 50.52
CA PRO A 70 -16.88 0.39 51.52
C PRO A 70 -15.74 1.13 50.82
N ARG A 71 -15.46 2.36 51.28
CA ARG A 71 -14.35 3.18 50.79
C ARG A 71 -13.09 2.95 51.63
N ILE A 72 -11.96 2.90 50.93
CA ILE A 72 -10.65 2.65 51.54
C ILE A 72 -9.81 3.91 51.34
N PHE A 73 -9.16 4.35 52.41
CA PHE A 73 -8.17 5.41 52.31
C PHE A 73 -6.89 4.87 51.67
N VAL A 74 -6.53 5.35 50.50
CA VAL A 74 -5.32 4.95 49.76
C VAL A 74 -4.26 6.02 49.91
N LYS A 75 -3.20 5.68 50.62
CA LYS A 75 -2.04 6.55 50.85
C LYS A 75 -1.06 6.50 49.69
N LYS A 76 -0.89 5.32 49.07
CA LYS A 76 0.08 5.08 48.01
C LYS A 76 -0.30 3.83 47.21
N PHE A 77 -0.03 3.85 45.90
CA PHE A 77 0.08 2.63 45.13
C PHE A 77 1.55 2.17 45.07
N GLU A 78 1.77 0.90 45.25
CA GLU A 78 3.06 0.25 45.04
C GLU A 78 2.92 -0.86 44.00
N PHE A 79 3.93 -0.99 43.13
CA PHE A 79 3.91 -1.99 42.09
C PHE A 79 4.74 -3.22 42.54
N ALA A 80 4.07 -4.36 42.71
CA ALA A 80 4.71 -5.64 43.01
C ALA A 80 5.55 -6.12 41.81
N ARG A 81 5.01 -5.90 40.59
CA ARG A 81 5.70 -6.11 39.33
C ARG A 81 5.37 -4.94 38.41
N LEU A 82 6.39 -4.32 37.87
CA LEU A 82 6.28 -3.27 36.88
C LEU A 82 7.38 -3.50 35.83
N VAL A 83 6.98 -3.74 34.59
CA VAL A 83 7.92 -3.89 33.48
C VAL A 83 8.12 -2.55 32.81
N GLU A 84 9.37 -2.21 32.62
CA GLU A 84 9.78 -1.05 31.84
C GLU A 84 9.94 -1.47 30.38
N PHE A 85 9.44 -0.64 29.47
CA PHE A 85 9.58 -0.84 28.04
C PHE A 85 10.11 0.46 27.42
N PRO A 86 11.43 0.69 27.49
CA PRO A 86 12.05 1.94 27.06
C PRO A 86 11.81 2.28 25.59
N GLU A 87 11.73 1.27 24.71
CA GLU A 87 11.45 1.45 23.27
C GLU A 87 10.06 2.03 23.02
N ALA A 88 9.07 1.70 23.86
CA ALA A 88 7.74 2.29 23.82
C ALA A 88 7.62 3.55 24.71
N GLY A 89 8.71 4.00 25.33
CA GLY A 89 8.71 5.14 26.23
C GLY A 89 8.02 4.85 27.57
N ILE A 90 7.95 3.59 28.02
CA ILE A 90 7.40 3.20 29.31
C ILE A 90 8.54 3.04 30.32
N ASN A 91 8.58 3.91 31.32
CA ASN A 91 9.53 3.82 32.42
C ASN A 91 8.80 3.86 33.77
N ARG A 92 9.45 3.31 34.82
CA ARG A 92 8.86 3.21 36.15
C ARG A 92 8.40 4.55 36.71
N ALA A 93 9.22 5.59 36.57
CA ALA A 93 8.91 6.91 37.12
C ALA A 93 7.66 7.53 36.51
N GLU A 94 7.45 7.35 35.20
CA GLU A 94 6.27 7.85 34.49
C GLU A 94 5.00 7.12 34.95
N VAL A 95 5.05 5.79 35.06
CA VAL A 95 3.90 4.97 35.51
C VAL A 95 3.56 5.29 36.97
N GLU A 96 4.55 5.40 37.85
CA GLU A 96 4.35 5.79 39.26
C GLU A 96 3.76 7.20 39.36
N THR A 97 4.17 8.13 38.50
CA THR A 97 3.61 9.49 38.46
C THR A 97 2.14 9.49 38.01
N ILE A 98 1.79 8.70 36.98
CA ILE A 98 0.41 8.55 36.52
C ILE A 98 -0.46 7.92 37.62
N ALA A 99 0.04 6.87 38.29
CA ALA A 99 -0.68 6.20 39.35
C ALA A 99 -0.96 7.16 40.54
N GLU A 100 0.03 8.00 40.89
CA GLU A 100 -0.10 8.99 41.96
C GLU A 100 -1.08 10.12 41.58
N ASP A 101 -1.03 10.62 40.33
CA ASP A 101 -1.98 11.61 39.83
C ASP A 101 -3.42 11.06 39.87
N LEU A 102 -3.61 9.81 39.45
CA LEU A 102 -4.91 9.13 39.53
C LEU A 102 -5.34 8.98 40.98
N ARG A 103 -4.45 8.52 41.88
CA ARG A 103 -4.74 8.39 43.30
C ARG A 103 -5.22 9.72 43.88
N SER A 104 -4.46 10.80 43.68
CA SER A 104 -4.77 12.14 44.20
C SER A 104 -6.15 12.62 43.72
N ARG A 105 -6.45 12.44 42.42
CA ARG A 105 -7.75 12.83 41.84
C ARG A 105 -8.92 12.05 42.44
N TYR A 106 -8.80 10.71 42.56
CA TYR A 106 -9.88 9.89 43.14
C TYR A 106 -10.04 10.08 44.63
N MET A 107 -8.96 10.39 45.34
CA MET A 107 -8.96 10.80 46.75
C MET A 107 -9.48 12.23 46.96
N LYS A 108 -9.63 13.04 45.87
CA LYS A 108 -10.03 14.47 45.90
C LYS A 108 -9.10 15.31 46.78
N GLU A 109 -7.80 15.02 46.80
CA GLU A 109 -6.82 15.67 47.68
C GLU A 109 -6.72 17.19 47.42
N ASP A 110 -6.84 17.63 46.16
CA ASP A 110 -6.79 19.05 45.78
C ASP A 110 -7.99 19.84 46.30
N ASP A 111 -9.13 19.18 46.59
CA ASP A 111 -10.35 19.79 47.11
C ASP A 111 -10.40 19.82 48.64
N ILE A 112 -9.44 19.19 49.33
CA ILE A 112 -9.43 19.07 50.79
C ILE A 112 -8.66 20.26 51.39
N PHE A 113 -9.36 21.06 52.20
CA PHE A 113 -8.73 22.14 52.97
C PHE A 113 -7.86 21.62 54.14
N ALA A 114 -7.03 22.50 54.73
CA ALA A 114 -6.24 22.20 55.92
C ALA A 114 -7.07 21.70 57.10
N SER A 115 -8.37 21.95 57.12
CA SER A 115 -9.34 21.43 58.10
C SER A 115 -9.64 19.93 57.92
N GLY A 116 -9.23 19.34 56.81
CA GLY A 116 -9.57 17.97 56.43
C GLY A 116 -10.93 17.78 55.80
N TYR A 117 -11.63 18.83 55.38
CA TYR A 117 -12.94 18.82 54.74
C TYR A 117 -12.87 19.45 53.36
N THR A 118 -13.70 18.97 52.43
CA THR A 118 -13.89 19.61 51.14
C THR A 118 -14.79 20.85 51.25
N ARG A 119 -14.78 21.68 50.24
CA ARG A 119 -15.69 22.85 50.17
C ARG A 119 -17.16 22.44 50.30
N THR A 120 -17.57 21.39 49.61
CA THR A 120 -18.93 20.86 49.66
C THR A 120 -19.30 20.36 51.07
N ASP A 121 -18.37 19.64 51.73
CA ASP A 121 -18.57 19.19 53.11
C ASP A 121 -18.85 20.38 54.04
N LEU A 122 -18.07 21.46 53.90
CA LEU A 122 -18.22 22.67 54.72
C LEU A 122 -19.50 23.42 54.40
N GLU A 123 -19.91 23.49 53.16
CA GLU A 123 -21.17 24.10 52.71
C GLU A 123 -22.39 23.35 53.29
N GLU A 124 -22.40 22.00 53.26
CA GLU A 124 -23.45 21.18 53.87
C GLU A 124 -23.54 21.38 55.39
N LEU A 125 -22.38 21.42 56.06
CA LEU A 125 -22.34 21.70 57.51
C LEU A 125 -22.81 23.11 57.83
N ALA A 126 -22.45 24.11 57.03
CA ALA A 126 -22.86 25.49 57.19
C ALA A 126 -24.38 25.65 56.96
N ASP A 127 -24.92 25.01 55.90
CA ASP A 127 -26.36 25.05 55.62
C ASP A 127 -27.16 24.41 56.76
N TYR A 128 -26.73 23.28 57.27
CA TYR A 128 -27.36 22.67 58.44
C TYR A 128 -27.33 23.59 59.67
N LEU A 129 -26.19 24.22 59.96
CA LEU A 129 -26.05 25.16 61.08
C LEU A 129 -26.99 26.38 60.90
N ASN A 130 -27.09 26.94 59.68
CA ASN A 130 -28.00 28.02 59.34
C ASN A 130 -29.48 27.63 59.51
N GLU A 131 -29.84 26.39 59.14
CA GLU A 131 -31.19 25.85 59.32
C GLU A 131 -31.56 25.74 60.80
N VAL A 132 -30.64 25.23 61.61
CA VAL A 132 -30.80 25.15 63.08
C VAL A 132 -30.94 26.56 63.71
N GLU A 133 -30.09 27.51 63.29
CA GLU A 133 -30.17 28.91 63.76
C GLU A 133 -31.48 29.61 63.38
N ALA A 134 -31.98 29.31 62.17
CA ALA A 134 -33.24 29.87 61.70
C ALA A 134 -34.47 29.29 62.43
N THR A 135 -34.40 28.05 62.91
CA THR A 135 -35.53 27.32 63.49
C THR A 135 -35.71 27.61 64.99
N ASP A 136 -34.62 27.72 65.75
CA ASP A 136 -34.72 27.73 67.24
C ASP A 136 -34.40 29.06 67.92
N ASN A 137 -33.90 30.07 67.23
CA ASN A 137 -33.49 31.37 67.82
C ASN A 137 -32.59 31.27 69.08
N VAL A 138 -31.85 30.19 69.25
CA VAL A 138 -31.10 29.83 70.43
C VAL A 138 -29.59 29.95 70.16
N LYS A 139 -28.89 30.60 71.05
CA LYS A 139 -27.43 30.79 71.01
C LYS A 139 -26.59 29.52 71.23
N ASN A 140 -27.22 28.38 71.55
CA ASN A 140 -26.51 27.14 71.86
C ASN A 140 -27.16 25.96 71.10
N LEU A 141 -26.35 25.16 70.40
CA LEU A 141 -26.77 23.91 69.76
C LEU A 141 -27.33 22.92 70.80
N SER A 142 -28.49 22.33 70.54
CA SER A 142 -29.05 21.27 71.37
C SER A 142 -28.25 19.96 71.26
N GLY A 143 -28.43 19.07 72.24
CA GLY A 143 -27.76 17.76 72.18
C GLY A 143 -28.15 16.91 70.95
N LYS A 144 -29.36 17.15 70.39
CA LYS A 144 -29.78 16.49 69.13
C LYS A 144 -29.07 17.04 67.92
N ASP A 145 -28.88 18.37 67.86
CA ASP A 145 -28.19 19.03 66.77
C ASP A 145 -26.71 18.62 66.74
N LEU A 146 -26.09 18.52 67.90
CA LEU A 146 -24.72 18.01 68.04
C LEU A 146 -24.59 16.55 67.58
N GLN A 147 -25.58 15.70 67.90
CA GLN A 147 -25.63 14.33 67.40
C GLN A 147 -25.78 14.27 65.88
N GLN A 148 -26.64 15.13 65.30
CA GLN A 148 -26.87 15.17 63.85
C GLN A 148 -25.65 15.70 63.12
N LEU A 149 -25.00 16.74 63.62
CA LEU A 149 -23.73 17.26 63.10
C LEU A 149 -22.64 16.18 63.14
N ASN A 150 -22.53 15.46 64.25
CA ASN A 150 -21.55 14.36 64.36
C ASN A 150 -21.86 13.21 63.38
N ASN A 151 -23.16 12.92 63.15
CA ASN A 151 -23.55 11.92 62.15
C ASN A 151 -23.25 12.39 60.73
N MET A 152 -23.47 13.66 60.41
CA MET A 152 -23.09 14.25 59.10
C MET A 152 -21.55 14.17 58.90
N MET A 153 -20.78 14.61 59.88
CA MET A 153 -19.33 14.52 59.82
C MET A 153 -18.83 13.08 59.69
N ARG A 154 -19.45 12.11 60.39
CA ARG A 154 -19.12 10.68 60.25
C ARG A 154 -19.49 10.16 58.87
N LYS A 155 -20.65 10.57 58.32
CA LYS A 155 -21.06 10.20 56.97
C LYS A 155 -20.10 10.74 55.93
N GLN A 156 -19.74 12.02 55.96
CA GLN A 156 -18.76 12.65 55.10
C GLN A 156 -17.39 11.97 55.18
N ASN A 157 -16.93 11.59 56.39
CA ASN A 157 -15.69 10.83 56.56
C ASN A 157 -15.79 9.41 55.98
N ALA A 158 -16.96 8.75 56.12
CA ALA A 158 -17.17 7.41 55.55
C ALA A 158 -17.25 7.41 54.00
N GLU A 159 -17.65 8.53 53.41
CA GLU A 159 -17.69 8.72 51.97
C GLU A 159 -16.32 9.08 51.36
N ARG A 160 -15.31 9.34 52.21
CA ARG A 160 -13.94 9.62 51.76
C ARG A 160 -13.18 8.34 51.44
N GLY A 161 -12.36 8.43 50.46
CA GLY A 161 -11.56 7.31 50.01
C GLY A 161 -12.01 6.81 48.62
N VAL A 162 -11.37 5.77 48.17
CA VAL A 162 -11.69 5.11 46.89
C VAL A 162 -12.52 3.86 47.15
N SER A 163 -13.56 3.67 46.36
CA SER A 163 -14.34 2.44 46.33
C SER A 163 -13.62 1.38 45.50
N TYR A 164 -14.12 0.14 45.53
CA TYR A 164 -13.58 -0.90 44.63
C TYR A 164 -13.79 -0.55 43.17
N ALA A 165 -14.91 0.10 42.84
CA ALA A 165 -15.18 0.59 41.48
C ALA A 165 -14.17 1.67 41.03
N ASP A 166 -13.82 2.60 41.95
CA ASP A 166 -12.78 3.60 41.69
C ASP A 166 -11.42 2.94 41.42
N LEU A 167 -11.07 1.91 42.21
CA LEU A 167 -9.82 1.16 42.04
C LEU A 167 -9.77 0.42 40.70
N GLU A 168 -10.89 -0.18 40.26
CA GLU A 168 -10.97 -0.78 38.92
C GLU A 168 -10.83 0.28 37.82
N GLU A 169 -11.41 1.45 38.01
CA GLU A 169 -11.27 2.53 37.02
C GLU A 169 -9.82 3.05 36.93
N ILE A 170 -9.13 3.15 38.07
CA ILE A 170 -7.71 3.50 38.12
C ILE A 170 -6.86 2.45 37.38
N THR A 171 -7.05 1.15 37.68
CA THR A 171 -6.32 0.08 36.99
C THR A 171 -6.63 0.02 35.49
N ASN A 172 -7.88 0.30 35.10
CA ASN A 172 -8.27 0.40 33.70
C ASN A 172 -7.56 1.58 32.99
N LYS A 173 -7.45 2.74 33.63
CA LYS A 173 -6.73 3.89 33.07
C LYS A 173 -5.24 3.60 32.91
N LEU A 174 -4.62 2.94 33.88
CA LEU A 174 -3.24 2.48 33.79
C LEU A 174 -3.09 1.43 32.67
N THR A 175 -4.01 0.49 32.55
CA THR A 175 -4.05 -0.50 31.45
C THR A 175 -4.12 0.19 30.09
N LEU A 176 -5.00 1.19 29.94
CA LEU A 176 -5.12 1.97 28.70
C LEU A 176 -3.84 2.74 28.39
N TYR A 177 -3.11 3.22 29.40
CA TYR A 177 -1.80 3.83 29.19
C TYR A 177 -0.83 2.85 28.54
N TYR A 178 -0.65 1.62 29.08
CA TYR A 178 0.20 0.59 28.49
C TYR A 178 -0.24 0.23 27.05
N ARG A 179 -1.55 0.09 26.83
CA ARG A 179 -2.10 -0.21 25.50
C ARG A 179 -1.88 0.91 24.49
N SER A 180 -1.98 2.17 24.94
CA SER A 180 -1.69 3.33 24.07
C SER A 180 -0.23 3.40 23.62
N LYS A 181 0.66 2.76 24.37
CA LYS A 181 2.09 2.62 24.05
C LYS A 181 2.42 1.38 23.23
N GLY A 182 1.39 0.62 22.79
CA GLY A 182 1.56 -0.55 21.92
C GLY A 182 1.54 -1.92 22.63
N LEU A 183 1.53 -1.98 23.96
CA LEU A 183 1.40 -3.23 24.72
C LEU A 183 -0.09 -3.58 24.91
N PHE A 184 -0.75 -3.95 23.82
CA PHE A 184 -2.22 -4.08 23.79
C PHE A 184 -2.78 -5.24 24.63
N LEU A 185 -1.97 -6.22 25.01
CA LEU A 185 -2.33 -7.32 25.91
C LEU A 185 -2.03 -7.00 27.39
N ALA A 186 -1.34 -5.89 27.66
CA ALA A 186 -1.03 -5.51 29.03
C ALA A 186 -2.31 -5.27 29.84
N GLN A 187 -2.27 -5.68 31.11
CA GLN A 187 -3.34 -5.50 32.08
C GLN A 187 -2.76 -5.14 33.45
N VAL A 188 -3.32 -4.12 34.10
CA VAL A 188 -2.98 -3.77 35.47
C VAL A 188 -4.04 -4.36 36.40
N LEU A 189 -3.60 -5.14 37.35
CA LEU A 189 -4.45 -5.91 38.26
C LEU A 189 -4.16 -5.52 39.72
N ILE A 190 -5.19 -5.66 40.53
CA ILE A 190 -5.08 -5.62 42.01
C ILE A 190 -5.06 -7.06 42.49
N PRO A 191 -3.91 -7.59 42.96
CA PRO A 191 -3.87 -8.93 43.50
C PRO A 191 -4.66 -9.00 44.81
N ALA A 192 -5.14 -10.20 45.17
CA ALA A 192 -5.78 -10.42 46.44
C ALA A 192 -4.81 -10.04 47.57
N GLN A 193 -5.18 -9.07 48.40
CA GLN A 193 -4.31 -8.51 49.44
C GLN A 193 -5.11 -7.97 50.61
N GLU A 194 -4.45 -7.86 51.77
CA GLU A 194 -4.93 -7.04 52.89
C GLU A 194 -4.29 -5.65 52.78
N VAL A 195 -5.11 -4.60 52.84
CA VAL A 195 -4.60 -3.22 52.79
C VAL A 195 -4.03 -2.85 54.14
N VAL A 196 -2.71 -2.69 54.22
CA VAL A 196 -2.00 -2.27 55.42
C VAL A 196 -1.48 -0.85 55.23
N ASP A 197 -1.74 0.02 56.20
CA ASP A 197 -1.31 1.44 56.21
C ASP A 197 -1.73 2.26 55.00
N GLY A 198 -2.82 1.84 54.31
CA GLY A 198 -3.32 2.52 53.10
C GLY A 198 -2.49 2.28 51.83
N ILE A 199 -1.62 1.27 51.85
CA ILE A 199 -0.82 0.89 50.67
C ILE A 199 -1.57 -0.19 49.91
N ILE A 200 -1.78 0.05 48.59
CA ILE A 200 -2.37 -0.94 47.67
C ILE A 200 -1.31 -1.37 46.66
N MET A 201 -1.09 -2.68 46.61
CA MET A 201 -0.18 -3.28 45.65
C MET A 201 -0.89 -3.43 44.29
N LEU A 202 -0.24 -3.00 43.24
CA LEU A 202 -0.65 -3.19 41.84
C LEU A 202 0.34 -4.15 41.18
N THR A 203 -0.15 -4.92 40.23
CA THR A 203 0.67 -5.80 39.38
C THR A 203 0.37 -5.51 37.95
N VAL A 204 1.40 -5.24 37.16
CA VAL A 204 1.29 -5.17 35.70
C VAL A 204 1.56 -6.56 35.15
N GLN A 205 0.60 -7.09 34.44
CA GLN A 205 0.71 -8.35 33.70
C GLN A 205 0.82 -8.01 32.24
N GLU A 206 1.96 -8.28 31.64
CA GLU A 206 2.23 -8.09 30.23
C GLU A 206 1.82 -9.35 29.46
N GLY A 207 1.51 -9.21 28.19
CA GLY A 207 1.39 -10.35 27.28
C GLY A 207 2.79 -10.73 26.77
N ILE A 208 3.25 -11.93 27.07
CA ILE A 208 4.46 -12.55 26.49
C ILE A 208 4.00 -13.59 25.48
N LEU A 209 4.61 -13.64 24.30
CA LEU A 209 4.28 -14.63 23.30
C LEU A 209 4.98 -15.96 23.61
N GLY A 210 4.23 -16.97 24.09
CA GLY A 210 4.79 -18.30 24.40
C GLY A 210 4.88 -19.22 23.17
N ASP A 211 3.84 -19.29 22.34
CA ASP A 211 3.85 -20.10 21.13
C ASP A 211 2.95 -19.48 20.04
N VAL A 212 3.11 -20.00 18.83
CA VAL A 212 2.26 -19.69 17.67
C VAL A 212 1.63 -21.00 17.19
N VAL A 213 0.32 -21.06 17.15
CA VAL A 213 -0.45 -22.20 16.66
C VAL A 213 -1.05 -21.86 15.31
N VAL A 214 -1.03 -22.79 14.36
CA VAL A 214 -1.57 -22.60 13.01
C VAL A 214 -2.78 -23.52 12.83
N GLU A 215 -3.88 -22.92 12.41
CA GLU A 215 -5.16 -23.60 12.19
C GLU A 215 -5.58 -23.51 10.72
N ASN A 216 -6.28 -24.53 10.22
CA ASN A 216 -6.86 -24.61 8.87
C ASN A 216 -5.85 -24.44 7.72
N ASN A 217 -4.59 -24.81 7.92
CA ASN A 217 -3.54 -24.74 6.91
C ASN A 217 -3.44 -26.06 6.15
N GLU A 218 -3.57 -26.03 4.83
CA GLU A 218 -3.52 -27.22 3.96
C GLU A 218 -2.26 -27.22 3.10
N ASP A 219 -1.90 -26.08 2.47
CA ASP A 219 -0.90 -25.99 1.40
C ASP A 219 0.42 -25.36 1.83
N TYR A 220 0.47 -24.68 2.99
CA TYR A 220 1.67 -23.97 3.43
C TYR A 220 2.48 -24.74 4.46
N SER A 221 3.80 -24.58 4.42
CA SER A 221 4.68 -25.09 5.46
C SER A 221 4.41 -24.38 6.80
N VAL A 222 3.98 -25.12 7.83
CA VAL A 222 3.77 -24.58 9.19
C VAL A 222 5.02 -23.86 9.71
N LYS A 223 6.22 -24.37 9.37
CA LYS A 223 7.48 -23.72 9.75
C LYS A 223 7.62 -22.33 9.14
N LEU A 224 7.20 -22.14 7.89
CA LEU A 224 7.24 -20.84 7.21
C LEU A 224 6.28 -19.86 7.88
N LEU A 225 5.07 -20.30 8.24
CA LEU A 225 4.07 -19.45 8.89
C LEU A 225 4.54 -19.00 10.28
N LYS A 226 5.10 -19.90 11.07
CA LYS A 226 5.68 -19.56 12.40
C LYS A 226 6.93 -18.67 12.31
N GLU A 227 7.66 -18.66 11.18
CA GLU A 227 8.89 -17.87 11.01
C GLU A 227 8.64 -16.36 11.13
N ALA A 228 7.40 -15.89 10.80
CA ALA A 228 7.01 -14.47 10.95
C ALA A 228 7.17 -13.95 12.38
N PHE A 229 6.93 -14.82 13.38
CA PHE A 229 6.88 -14.46 14.80
C PHE A 229 8.01 -15.08 15.62
N LYS A 230 8.95 -15.76 14.98
CA LYS A 230 10.03 -16.49 15.67
C LYS A 230 10.88 -15.61 16.58
N ARG A 231 11.07 -14.34 16.24
CA ARG A 231 11.84 -13.38 17.04
C ARG A 231 11.08 -12.87 18.25
N ASN A 232 9.76 -13.04 18.24
CA ASN A 232 8.86 -12.55 19.28
C ASN A 232 8.51 -13.61 20.32
N ILE A 233 8.93 -14.86 20.13
CA ILE A 233 8.76 -15.92 21.13
C ILE A 233 9.57 -15.56 22.38
N ASP A 234 8.93 -15.71 23.55
CA ASP A 234 9.43 -15.32 24.87
C ASP A 234 9.63 -13.80 25.06
N GLU A 235 9.13 -12.97 24.13
CA GLU A 235 9.20 -11.51 24.18
C GLU A 235 7.81 -10.89 24.41
N LEU A 236 7.80 -9.62 24.81
CA LEU A 236 6.56 -8.85 24.99
C LEU A 236 5.80 -8.69 23.69
N VAL A 237 4.50 -8.92 23.72
CA VAL A 237 3.64 -8.78 22.55
C VAL A 237 3.40 -7.30 22.24
N SER A 238 4.04 -6.82 21.19
CA SER A 238 3.88 -5.47 20.65
C SER A 238 2.88 -5.48 19.47
N HIS A 239 1.97 -4.51 19.45
CA HIS A 239 1.00 -4.37 18.35
C HIS A 239 1.70 -4.24 16.98
N THR A 240 2.74 -3.43 16.91
CA THR A 240 3.46 -3.16 15.65
C THR A 240 4.13 -4.42 15.10
N GLU A 241 4.76 -5.21 15.97
CA GLU A 241 5.46 -6.43 15.54
C GLU A 241 4.49 -7.54 15.12
N MET A 242 3.37 -7.69 15.86
CA MET A 242 2.34 -8.66 15.51
C MET A 242 1.64 -8.30 14.20
N GLU A 243 1.32 -7.03 14.01
CA GLU A 243 0.74 -6.52 12.77
C GLU A 243 1.70 -6.71 11.59
N GLU A 244 2.98 -6.38 11.76
CA GLU A 244 4.00 -6.60 10.73
C GLU A 244 4.15 -8.07 10.35
N GLY A 245 4.17 -8.97 11.34
CA GLY A 245 4.21 -10.41 11.10
C GLY A 245 3.03 -10.91 10.30
N LEU A 246 1.81 -10.45 10.62
CA LEU A 246 0.59 -10.78 9.87
C LEU A 246 0.64 -10.23 8.43
N TYR A 247 1.11 -9.00 8.23
CA TYR A 247 1.27 -8.46 6.86
C TYR A 247 2.30 -9.22 6.04
N LEU A 248 3.42 -9.62 6.63
CA LEU A 248 4.42 -10.44 5.94
C LEU A 248 3.87 -11.81 5.53
N LEU A 249 2.98 -12.41 6.34
CA LEU A 249 2.28 -13.63 5.97
C LEU A 249 1.27 -13.38 4.85
N ASN A 250 0.47 -12.33 4.96
CA ASN A 250 -0.52 -11.96 3.96
C ASN A 250 0.09 -11.46 2.64
N ASP A 251 1.39 -11.16 2.60
CA ASP A 251 2.15 -10.92 1.36
C ASP A 251 2.53 -12.21 0.62
N LEU A 252 2.29 -13.39 1.20
CA LEU A 252 2.50 -14.67 0.53
C LEU A 252 1.37 -14.97 -0.45
N PRO A 253 1.67 -15.57 -1.62
CA PRO A 253 0.69 -15.86 -2.65
C PRO A 253 -0.46 -16.75 -2.15
N SER A 254 -1.70 -16.43 -2.49
CA SER A 254 -2.94 -17.16 -2.12
C SER A 254 -3.14 -17.41 -0.62
N LEU A 255 -2.50 -16.63 0.25
CA LEU A 255 -2.59 -16.80 1.69
C LEU A 255 -3.32 -15.61 2.33
N ASN A 256 -4.30 -15.90 3.18
CA ASN A 256 -4.96 -14.93 4.03
C ASN A 256 -4.94 -15.43 5.47
N VAL A 257 -4.27 -14.69 6.35
CA VAL A 257 -4.08 -15.07 7.75
C VAL A 257 -4.67 -14.01 8.65
N THR A 258 -5.50 -14.45 9.60
CA THR A 258 -5.96 -13.64 10.72
C THR A 258 -5.39 -14.20 12.01
N GLY A 259 -5.03 -13.32 12.96
CA GLY A 259 -4.46 -13.71 14.25
C GLY A 259 -5.42 -13.39 15.40
N TYR A 260 -5.47 -14.28 16.41
CA TYR A 260 -6.12 -14.01 17.68
C TYR A 260 -5.32 -14.64 18.83
N PHE A 261 -5.46 -14.08 20.03
CA PHE A 261 -4.68 -14.50 21.19
C PHE A 261 -5.53 -15.30 22.16
N LEU A 262 -4.93 -16.40 22.68
CA LEU A 262 -5.45 -17.16 23.80
C LEU A 262 -4.45 -17.09 24.97
N ALA A 263 -4.94 -17.36 26.18
CA ALA A 263 -4.07 -17.48 27.34
C ALA A 263 -3.14 -18.71 27.18
N GLY A 264 -1.88 -18.54 27.54
CA GLY A 264 -0.90 -19.62 27.63
C GLY A 264 -0.97 -20.37 28.97
N ASP A 265 -0.01 -21.23 29.20
CA ASP A 265 0.06 -22.07 30.41
C ASP A 265 0.56 -21.29 31.63
N ASP A 266 1.45 -20.31 31.43
CA ASP A 266 2.00 -19.47 32.48
C ASP A 266 1.26 -18.12 32.63
N PRO A 267 1.18 -17.53 33.85
CA PRO A 267 0.55 -16.22 34.05
C PRO A 267 1.24 -15.11 33.24
N GLY A 268 0.50 -14.50 32.31
CA GLY A 268 1.01 -13.46 31.39
C GLY A 268 1.51 -14.02 30.06
N GLU A 269 1.57 -15.32 29.91
CA GLU A 269 1.85 -15.96 28.64
C GLU A 269 0.61 -15.95 27.74
N THR A 270 0.83 -15.77 26.45
CA THR A 270 -0.21 -15.80 25.42
C THR A 270 0.22 -16.66 24.23
N ILE A 271 -0.73 -17.31 23.62
CA ILE A 271 -0.56 -18.10 22.40
C ILE A 271 -1.22 -17.35 21.25
N LEU A 272 -0.45 -17.06 20.21
CA LEU A 272 -0.99 -16.51 18.97
C LEU A 272 -1.52 -17.66 18.09
N ASN A 273 -2.82 -17.65 17.86
CA ASN A 273 -3.45 -18.57 16.92
C ASN A 273 -3.61 -17.90 15.56
N LEU A 274 -2.99 -18.46 14.54
CA LEU A 274 -3.08 -18.07 13.16
C LEU A 274 -4.16 -18.89 12.47
N LYS A 275 -5.26 -18.25 12.11
CA LYS A 275 -6.30 -18.86 11.30
C LYS A 275 -6.00 -18.59 9.85
N VAL A 276 -5.71 -19.66 9.10
CA VAL A 276 -5.37 -19.61 7.69
C VAL A 276 -6.63 -19.78 6.85
N THR A 277 -6.72 -18.99 5.78
CA THR A 277 -7.66 -19.17 4.68
C THR A 277 -6.84 -19.10 3.39
N GLU A 278 -6.99 -20.09 2.54
CA GLU A 278 -6.25 -20.19 1.29
C GLU A 278 -7.19 -19.86 0.13
N ASP A 279 -6.72 -18.98 -0.77
CA ASP A 279 -7.40 -18.63 -2.02
C ASP A 279 -7.04 -19.65 -3.12
N ALA A 280 -7.62 -19.47 -4.31
CA ALA A 280 -7.30 -20.32 -5.45
C ALA A 280 -5.78 -20.30 -5.74
N SER A 281 -5.18 -21.49 -5.89
CA SER A 281 -3.75 -21.64 -6.14
C SER A 281 -3.31 -21.24 -7.54
N TRP A 282 -4.23 -20.93 -8.44
CA TRP A 282 -3.94 -20.42 -9.77
C TRP A 282 -4.99 -19.40 -10.22
N ASN A 283 -4.60 -18.46 -11.02
CA ASN A 283 -5.48 -17.55 -11.73
C ASN A 283 -5.01 -17.37 -13.17
N MET A 284 -5.94 -17.06 -14.07
CA MET A 284 -5.64 -16.75 -15.45
C MET A 284 -6.33 -15.44 -15.83
N THR A 285 -5.56 -14.56 -16.45
CA THR A 285 -6.08 -13.30 -17.00
C THR A 285 -5.84 -13.29 -18.50
N THR A 286 -6.87 -12.99 -19.28
CA THR A 286 -6.75 -12.76 -20.73
C THR A 286 -7.15 -11.33 -21.01
N ARG A 287 -6.32 -10.61 -21.75
CA ARG A 287 -6.51 -9.21 -22.12
C ARG A 287 -6.44 -9.06 -23.65
N ALA A 288 -7.32 -8.24 -24.20
CA ALA A 288 -7.28 -7.80 -25.59
C ALA A 288 -7.29 -6.26 -25.61
N ASP A 289 -6.34 -5.66 -26.29
CA ASP A 289 -6.19 -4.21 -26.39
C ASP A 289 -5.65 -3.76 -27.75
N ASN A 290 -5.69 -2.45 -28.01
CA ASN A 290 -5.07 -1.82 -29.17
C ASN A 290 -3.87 -0.93 -28.79
N HIS A 291 -3.10 -1.34 -27.77
CA HIS A 291 -1.94 -0.60 -27.28
C HIS A 291 -0.64 -0.93 -28.02
N GLY A 292 -0.71 -1.69 -29.10
CA GLY A 292 0.45 -2.06 -29.92
C GLY A 292 0.98 -0.89 -30.76
N SER A 293 1.86 -1.21 -31.69
CA SER A 293 2.41 -0.22 -32.61
C SER A 293 1.95 -0.48 -34.03
N THR A 294 1.89 0.56 -34.85
CA THR A 294 1.55 0.46 -36.28
C THR A 294 2.50 -0.44 -37.07
N PHE A 295 3.68 -0.72 -36.59
CA PHE A 295 4.72 -1.53 -37.24
C PHE A 295 4.79 -2.98 -36.78
N THR A 296 4.32 -3.29 -35.57
CA THR A 296 4.30 -4.66 -35.01
C THR A 296 2.87 -5.16 -34.75
N GLY A 297 1.86 -4.40 -35.19
CA GLY A 297 0.46 -4.68 -34.97
C GLY A 297 -0.14 -3.88 -33.81
N ASP A 298 -1.21 -3.15 -34.10
CA ASP A 298 -1.91 -2.29 -33.14
C ASP A 298 -2.66 -3.11 -32.10
N ASN A 299 -3.22 -4.26 -32.49
CA ASN A 299 -4.08 -5.06 -31.64
C ASN A 299 -3.26 -6.17 -30.97
N ARG A 300 -3.46 -6.35 -29.69
CA ARG A 300 -2.74 -7.32 -28.88
C ARG A 300 -3.73 -8.21 -28.14
N ILE A 301 -3.37 -9.46 -28.02
CA ILE A 301 -4.03 -10.42 -27.12
C ILE A 301 -2.94 -10.99 -26.22
N SER A 302 -3.14 -10.90 -24.93
CA SER A 302 -2.23 -11.47 -23.94
C SER A 302 -2.98 -12.40 -22.99
N THR A 303 -2.31 -13.45 -22.54
CA THR A 303 -2.80 -14.36 -21.49
C THR A 303 -1.70 -14.58 -20.49
N SER A 304 -2.01 -14.42 -19.22
CA SER A 304 -1.12 -14.66 -18.09
C SER A 304 -1.71 -15.72 -17.18
N LEU A 305 -0.93 -16.73 -16.87
CA LEU A 305 -1.23 -17.77 -15.90
C LEU A 305 -0.31 -17.61 -14.69
N GLU A 306 -0.90 -17.44 -13.51
CA GLU A 306 -0.17 -17.41 -12.25
C GLU A 306 -0.48 -18.68 -11.45
N TRP A 307 0.54 -19.41 -11.06
CA TRP A 307 0.46 -20.51 -10.13
C TRP A 307 1.08 -20.09 -8.80
N GLN A 308 0.22 -19.98 -7.81
CA GLN A 308 0.54 -19.47 -6.49
C GLN A 308 0.88 -20.62 -5.55
N ASN A 309 2.01 -20.49 -4.83
CA ASN A 309 2.50 -21.45 -3.85
C ASN A 309 2.70 -22.90 -4.37
N PRO A 310 3.26 -23.13 -5.59
CA PRO A 310 3.43 -24.48 -6.14
C PRO A 310 4.25 -25.43 -5.26
N SER A 311 5.18 -24.93 -4.44
CA SER A 311 6.04 -25.77 -3.59
C SER A 311 5.65 -25.76 -2.10
N GLY A 312 4.61 -25.03 -1.70
CA GLY A 312 4.22 -24.88 -0.29
C GLY A 312 5.15 -23.95 0.52
N LYS A 313 6.00 -23.17 -0.15
CA LYS A 313 7.00 -22.28 0.48
C LYS A 313 6.76 -20.79 0.21
N GLY A 314 5.57 -20.44 -0.28
CA GLY A 314 5.22 -19.07 -0.62
C GLY A 314 5.87 -18.60 -1.93
N ASP A 315 6.16 -19.52 -2.83
CA ASP A 315 6.66 -19.24 -4.17
C ASP A 315 5.51 -18.92 -5.15
N ALA A 316 5.86 -18.28 -6.25
CA ALA A 316 4.92 -17.98 -7.33
C ALA A 316 5.59 -18.18 -8.69
N LEU A 317 4.83 -18.78 -9.61
CA LEU A 317 5.21 -18.98 -11.00
C LEU A 317 4.24 -18.22 -11.89
N THR A 318 4.74 -17.33 -12.74
CA THR A 318 3.96 -16.64 -13.76
C THR A 318 4.47 -17.02 -15.14
N ILE A 319 3.56 -17.40 -16.03
CA ILE A 319 3.83 -17.61 -17.45
C ILE A 319 2.86 -16.74 -18.23
N SER A 320 3.39 -15.92 -19.12
CA SER A 320 2.58 -15.03 -19.94
C SER A 320 2.96 -15.14 -21.41
N TYR A 321 1.96 -14.95 -22.25
CA TYR A 321 2.14 -14.90 -23.70
C TYR A 321 1.35 -13.73 -24.26
N LEU A 322 1.95 -12.97 -25.17
CA LEU A 322 1.34 -11.86 -25.88
C LEU A 322 1.59 -12.04 -27.37
N LYS A 323 0.52 -11.88 -28.16
CA LYS A 323 0.59 -11.76 -29.60
C LYS A 323 0.04 -10.41 -30.04
N SER A 324 0.79 -9.69 -30.86
CA SER A 324 0.31 -8.51 -31.55
C SER A 324 0.14 -8.77 -33.05
N ASN A 325 -0.88 -8.13 -33.64
CA ASN A 325 -1.15 -8.19 -35.07
C ASN A 325 -2.08 -7.02 -35.46
N SER A 326 -2.35 -6.84 -36.75
CA SER A 326 -3.40 -5.93 -37.22
C SER A 326 -4.71 -6.67 -37.47
N VAL A 327 -5.84 -5.99 -37.19
CA VAL A 327 -7.18 -6.55 -37.42
C VAL A 327 -7.44 -6.76 -38.92
N GLU A 328 -6.83 -5.96 -39.79
CA GLU A 328 -7.06 -6.01 -41.22
C GLU A 328 -6.41 -7.20 -41.93
N ASN A 329 -5.33 -7.78 -41.31
CA ASN A 329 -4.53 -8.82 -41.94
C ASN A 329 -4.06 -9.88 -40.92
N PHE A 330 -4.98 -10.64 -40.36
CA PHE A 330 -4.65 -11.73 -39.40
C PHE A 330 -3.76 -12.86 -39.99
N ASP A 331 -3.67 -12.97 -41.31
CA ASP A 331 -2.94 -14.00 -42.05
C ASP A 331 -1.52 -13.60 -42.46
N ASN A 332 -1.07 -12.38 -42.13
CA ASN A 332 0.26 -11.91 -42.54
C ASN A 332 1.33 -12.29 -41.51
N ASP A 333 2.52 -12.59 -42.02
CA ASP A 333 3.72 -12.96 -41.26
C ASP A 333 4.35 -11.80 -40.45
N PHE A 334 3.60 -10.71 -40.17
CA PHE A 334 4.10 -9.59 -39.41
C PHE A 334 3.40 -9.52 -38.03
N GLY A 335 4.07 -8.90 -37.07
CA GLY A 335 3.56 -8.80 -35.70
C GLY A 335 4.61 -9.05 -34.64
N SER A 336 4.19 -9.36 -33.43
CA SER A 336 5.08 -9.69 -32.34
C SER A 336 4.51 -10.86 -31.52
N ASP A 337 5.38 -11.78 -31.17
CA ASP A 337 5.11 -12.92 -30.29
C ASP A 337 6.04 -12.82 -29.07
N LEU A 338 5.47 -12.50 -27.89
CA LEU A 338 6.24 -12.35 -26.65
C LEU A 338 5.84 -13.43 -25.64
N GLY A 339 6.85 -14.17 -25.16
CA GLY A 339 6.72 -15.10 -24.04
C GLY A 339 7.46 -14.59 -22.82
N GLN A 340 6.85 -14.69 -21.64
CA GLN A 340 7.47 -14.34 -20.37
C GLN A 340 7.35 -15.48 -19.38
N PHE A 341 8.45 -15.70 -18.65
CA PHE A 341 8.54 -16.61 -17.51
C PHE A 341 9.05 -15.83 -16.29
N LYS A 342 8.43 -16.04 -15.14
CA LYS A 342 8.84 -15.43 -13.87
C LYS A 342 8.63 -16.43 -12.75
N TYR A 343 9.64 -16.65 -11.92
CA TYR A 343 9.53 -17.47 -10.72
C TYR A 343 10.11 -16.71 -9.53
N SER A 344 9.39 -16.66 -8.43
CA SER A 344 9.83 -15.99 -7.23
C SER A 344 9.57 -16.83 -5.98
N ILE A 345 10.48 -16.75 -5.00
CA ILE A 345 10.42 -17.53 -3.76
C ILE A 345 11.00 -16.72 -2.59
N PRO A 346 10.37 -16.78 -1.37
CA PRO A 346 10.99 -16.23 -0.17
C PRO A 346 12.30 -16.95 0.17
N VAL A 347 13.34 -16.19 0.49
CA VAL A 347 14.65 -16.70 0.91
C VAL A 347 15.12 -15.94 2.15
N PHE A 348 15.83 -16.61 3.07
CA PHE A 348 16.33 -15.98 4.31
C PHE A 348 15.23 -15.40 5.21
N GLY A 349 14.00 -15.92 5.12
CA GLY A 349 12.82 -15.46 5.83
C GLY A 349 11.81 -14.74 4.90
N LEU A 350 10.72 -14.22 5.47
CA LEU A 350 9.60 -13.67 4.72
C LEU A 350 9.87 -12.28 4.10
N ARG A 351 10.89 -11.58 4.61
CA ARG A 351 11.22 -10.22 4.14
C ARG A 351 12.00 -10.18 2.84
N THR A 352 12.67 -11.28 2.49
CA THR A 352 13.54 -11.33 1.31
C THR A 352 12.98 -12.28 0.28
N ARG A 353 12.82 -11.83 -0.95
CA ARG A 353 12.33 -12.62 -2.06
C ARG A 353 13.38 -12.68 -3.16
N PHE A 354 13.69 -13.89 -3.60
CA PHE A 354 14.50 -14.15 -4.77
C PHE A 354 13.59 -14.30 -5.99
N GLU A 355 14.00 -13.76 -7.12
CA GLU A 355 13.24 -13.85 -8.37
C GLU A 355 14.18 -14.11 -9.55
N ILE A 356 13.72 -14.95 -10.47
CA ILE A 356 14.30 -15.12 -11.80
C ILE A 356 13.23 -14.84 -12.84
N SER A 357 13.59 -14.15 -13.90
CA SER A 357 12.70 -13.88 -15.03
C SER A 357 13.41 -14.03 -16.37
N ALA A 358 12.64 -14.40 -17.39
CA ALA A 358 13.08 -14.47 -18.77
C ALA A 358 11.97 -13.94 -19.68
N VAL A 359 12.32 -13.10 -20.63
CA VAL A 359 11.43 -12.60 -21.69
C VAL A 359 12.05 -12.94 -23.02
N TYR A 360 11.23 -13.45 -23.92
CA TYR A 360 11.59 -13.71 -25.30
C TYR A 360 10.54 -13.06 -26.19
N ASN A 361 10.94 -12.19 -27.11
CA ASN A 361 10.05 -11.50 -28.03
C ASN A 361 10.61 -11.60 -29.45
N GLN A 362 9.87 -12.23 -30.35
CA GLN A 362 10.15 -12.26 -31.77
C GLN A 362 9.17 -11.32 -32.48
N PHE A 363 9.68 -10.47 -33.36
CA PHE A 363 8.84 -9.52 -34.09
C PHE A 363 9.27 -9.37 -35.54
N LYS A 364 8.29 -9.04 -36.38
CA LYS A 364 8.48 -8.65 -37.78
C LYS A 364 7.82 -7.29 -38.01
N LEU A 365 8.57 -6.36 -38.60
CA LEU A 365 8.10 -5.01 -38.85
C LEU A 365 7.44 -4.93 -40.24
N ALA A 366 6.28 -4.26 -40.28
CA ALA A 366 5.63 -3.88 -41.54
C ALA A 366 4.91 -2.55 -41.36
N ASP A 367 4.88 -1.71 -42.36
CA ASP A 367 4.03 -0.54 -42.44
C ASP A 367 2.80 -0.89 -43.31
N GLN A 368 1.65 -0.95 -42.66
CA GLN A 368 0.39 -1.28 -43.31
C GLN A 368 -0.27 -0.10 -44.01
N SER A 369 0.09 1.12 -43.58
CA SER A 369 -0.46 2.34 -44.19
C SER A 369 0.16 2.66 -45.54
N ASP A 370 1.38 2.19 -45.81
CA ASP A 370 2.12 2.41 -47.05
C ASP A 370 2.92 1.16 -47.46
N GLU A 371 2.35 0.35 -48.38
CA GLU A 371 3.02 -0.84 -48.93
C GLU A 371 4.35 -0.53 -49.61
N SER A 372 4.57 0.72 -50.04
CA SER A 372 5.80 1.17 -50.68
C SER A 372 6.87 1.64 -49.72
N ASN A 373 6.59 1.65 -48.39
CA ASN A 373 7.53 2.04 -47.38
C ASN A 373 8.78 1.14 -47.40
N SER A 374 9.93 1.74 -47.25
CA SER A 374 11.22 1.04 -47.20
C SER A 374 11.29 -0.05 -46.10
N ILE A 375 10.52 0.07 -45.02
CA ILE A 375 10.39 -0.94 -43.97
C ILE A 375 9.86 -2.26 -44.55
N ASN A 376 8.81 -2.22 -45.39
CA ASN A 376 8.24 -3.40 -46.02
C ASN A 376 9.20 -4.05 -47.02
N LEU A 377 10.03 -3.22 -47.71
CA LEU A 377 11.03 -3.70 -48.67
C LEU A 377 12.26 -4.33 -47.99
N LEU A 378 12.54 -3.96 -46.75
CA LEU A 378 13.69 -4.47 -45.99
C LEU A 378 13.40 -5.76 -45.25
N GLU A 379 12.10 -6.15 -45.11
CA GLU A 379 11.65 -7.34 -44.35
C GLU A 379 12.37 -7.49 -43.00
N ILE A 380 12.28 -6.44 -42.18
CA ILE A 380 13.00 -6.40 -40.91
C ILE A 380 12.33 -7.32 -39.88
N GLU A 381 13.09 -8.31 -39.43
CA GLU A 381 12.71 -9.20 -38.34
C GLU A 381 13.66 -9.02 -37.16
N GLY A 382 13.21 -9.28 -35.94
CA GLY A 382 14.08 -9.18 -34.77
C GLY A 382 13.66 -10.09 -33.63
N VAL A 383 14.63 -10.33 -32.75
CA VAL A 383 14.45 -11.10 -31.54
C VAL A 383 15.02 -10.31 -30.37
N ASN A 384 14.20 -10.11 -29.34
CA ASN A 384 14.66 -9.55 -28.06
C ASN A 384 14.65 -10.64 -26.99
N LYS A 385 15.76 -10.77 -26.28
CA LYS A 385 15.93 -11.69 -25.14
C LYS A 385 16.31 -10.87 -23.91
N THR A 386 15.61 -11.10 -22.80
CA THR A 386 15.95 -10.47 -21.52
C THR A 386 15.95 -11.53 -20.43
N TYR A 387 17.02 -11.59 -19.67
CA TYR A 387 17.17 -12.44 -18.50
C TYR A 387 17.46 -11.56 -17.30
N ALA A 388 16.79 -11.83 -16.17
CA ALA A 388 17.05 -11.11 -14.94
C ALA A 388 17.04 -12.05 -13.72
N ILE A 389 17.88 -11.71 -12.77
CA ILE A 389 17.92 -12.31 -11.43
C ILE A 389 17.87 -11.17 -10.44
N SER A 390 16.95 -11.24 -9.48
CA SER A 390 16.78 -10.18 -8.49
C SER A 390 16.59 -10.71 -7.07
N LEU A 391 16.94 -9.85 -6.12
CA LEU A 391 16.72 -10.06 -4.68
C LEU A 391 16.08 -8.79 -4.12
N ASP A 392 14.85 -8.90 -3.69
CA ASP A 392 14.08 -7.84 -3.01
C ASP A 392 14.08 -8.05 -1.50
N HIS A 393 14.26 -6.99 -0.73
CA HIS A 393 14.20 -7.02 0.73
C HIS A 393 13.28 -5.94 1.29
N LYS A 394 12.30 -6.33 2.10
CA LYS A 394 11.38 -5.44 2.80
C LYS A 394 11.98 -5.00 4.14
N PHE A 395 12.30 -3.71 4.25
CA PHE A 395 12.81 -3.11 5.50
C PHE A 395 11.71 -2.80 6.50
N SER A 396 10.57 -2.33 5.99
CA SER A 396 9.39 -2.00 6.79
C SER A 396 8.14 -2.51 6.09
N ARG A 397 7.24 -3.11 6.85
CA ARG A 397 5.94 -3.57 6.37
C ARG A 397 4.87 -3.22 7.39
N SER A 398 4.06 -2.25 7.06
CA SER A 398 2.93 -1.83 7.89
C SER A 398 1.75 -1.44 6.99
N ARG A 399 0.62 -1.19 7.58
CA ARG A 399 -0.53 -0.69 6.86
C ARG A 399 -0.30 0.70 6.24
N ALA A 400 0.37 1.58 6.96
CA ALA A 400 0.51 2.98 6.57
C ALA A 400 1.78 3.27 5.77
N PHE A 401 2.84 2.48 5.95
CA PHE A 401 4.13 2.75 5.36
C PHE A 401 4.89 1.46 5.08
N ASN A 402 5.34 1.29 3.84
CA ASN A 402 6.17 0.17 3.42
C ASN A 402 7.42 0.70 2.73
N MET A 403 8.53 -0.01 2.91
CA MET A 403 9.80 0.32 2.28
C MET A 403 10.54 -0.96 1.93
N SER A 404 10.99 -1.07 0.68
CA SER A 404 11.83 -2.17 0.21
C SER A 404 12.97 -1.68 -0.67
N ALA A 405 13.97 -2.53 -0.86
CA ALA A 405 14.99 -2.34 -1.88
C ALA A 405 15.25 -3.66 -2.59
N ALA A 406 15.46 -3.56 -3.90
CA ALA A 406 15.82 -4.68 -4.75
C ALA A 406 17.17 -4.44 -5.41
N VAL A 407 17.89 -5.53 -5.61
CA VAL A 407 19.10 -5.57 -6.43
C VAL A 407 18.90 -6.59 -7.53
N SER A 408 19.16 -6.22 -8.77
CA SER A 408 19.02 -7.12 -9.92
C SER A 408 20.25 -7.08 -10.84
N ILE A 409 20.44 -8.18 -11.55
CA ILE A 409 21.40 -8.32 -12.64
C ILE A 409 20.59 -8.69 -13.88
N THR A 410 20.86 -8.01 -14.98
CA THR A 410 20.13 -8.18 -16.24
C THR A 410 21.10 -8.45 -17.39
N ASP A 411 20.66 -9.28 -18.32
CA ASP A 411 21.33 -9.55 -19.60
C ASP A 411 20.26 -9.36 -20.68
N LYS A 412 20.46 -8.38 -21.58
CA LYS A 412 19.49 -7.97 -22.61
C LYS A 412 20.15 -8.02 -23.98
N GLU A 413 19.56 -8.73 -24.91
CA GLU A 413 20.05 -8.91 -26.27
C GLU A 413 18.94 -8.60 -27.29
N THR A 414 19.27 -7.79 -28.29
CA THR A 414 18.42 -7.53 -29.45
C THR A 414 19.19 -7.93 -30.70
N GLU A 415 18.66 -8.84 -31.49
CA GLU A 415 19.16 -9.25 -32.79
C GLU A 415 18.19 -8.72 -33.85
N LEU A 416 18.70 -8.10 -34.92
CA LEU A 416 17.89 -7.62 -36.06
C LEU A 416 18.44 -8.26 -37.33
N GLU A 417 17.54 -8.80 -38.14
CA GLU A 417 17.78 -9.34 -39.46
C GLU A 417 17.00 -8.54 -40.51
N ALA A 418 17.61 -8.32 -41.67
CA ALA A 418 16.94 -7.68 -42.80
C ALA A 418 17.54 -8.26 -44.11
N ILE A 419 16.86 -8.04 -45.24
CA ILE A 419 17.35 -8.47 -46.57
C ILE A 419 18.72 -7.89 -46.88
N ILE A 420 19.03 -6.71 -46.37
CA ILE A 420 20.36 -6.10 -46.44
C ILE A 420 21.05 -6.43 -45.12
N GLU A 421 22.29 -6.93 -45.16
CA GLU A 421 23.07 -7.21 -43.97
C GLU A 421 23.19 -5.94 -43.12
N ILE A 422 22.43 -5.86 -42.06
CA ILE A 422 22.41 -4.78 -41.07
C ILE A 422 22.93 -5.41 -39.79
N ASP A 423 24.20 -5.19 -39.47
CA ASP A 423 24.78 -5.59 -38.17
C ASP A 423 24.40 -4.54 -37.13
N THR A 424 23.19 -4.66 -36.57
CA THR A 424 22.65 -3.72 -35.58
C THR A 424 22.17 -4.40 -34.29
N GLY A 425 22.67 -5.60 -34.01
CA GLY A 425 22.40 -6.27 -32.74
C GLY A 425 22.97 -5.48 -31.56
N GLU A 426 22.20 -5.28 -30.52
CA GLU A 426 22.67 -4.68 -29.26
C GLU A 426 22.59 -5.70 -28.13
N HIS A 427 23.69 -5.85 -27.38
CA HIS A 427 23.76 -6.72 -26.22
C HIS A 427 24.25 -5.91 -25.03
N VAL A 428 23.47 -5.86 -23.96
CA VAL A 428 23.74 -5.08 -22.75
C VAL A 428 23.65 -5.97 -21.50
N ARG A 429 24.70 -5.95 -20.71
CA ARG A 429 24.70 -6.48 -19.35
C ARG A 429 24.62 -5.35 -18.36
N GLY A 430 23.82 -5.53 -17.31
CA GLY A 430 23.62 -4.46 -16.35
C GLY A 430 23.30 -4.95 -14.95
N GLY A 431 23.35 -3.99 -14.05
CA GLY A 431 22.88 -4.14 -12.69
C GLY A 431 21.96 -2.99 -12.33
N GLU A 432 20.94 -3.25 -11.53
CA GLU A 432 19.99 -2.26 -11.05
C GLU A 432 19.86 -2.34 -9.54
N VAL A 433 19.74 -1.19 -8.90
CA VAL A 433 19.31 -1.04 -7.51
C VAL A 433 18.02 -0.23 -7.51
N ALA A 434 16.96 -0.80 -6.97
CA ALA A 434 15.66 -0.15 -6.86
C ALA A 434 15.30 0.09 -5.39
N PHE A 435 14.66 1.23 -5.10
CA PHE A 435 14.08 1.57 -3.80
C PHE A 435 12.61 1.87 -3.99
N SER A 436 11.76 1.14 -3.26
CA SER A 436 10.31 1.31 -3.32
C SER A 436 9.79 1.78 -1.96
N ILE A 437 8.95 2.80 -2.00
CA ILE A 437 8.26 3.34 -0.82
C ILE A 437 6.80 3.50 -1.18
N ASP A 438 5.91 3.05 -0.32
CA ASP A 438 4.50 3.38 -0.39
C ASP A 438 3.96 3.85 0.94
N ALA A 439 3.13 4.87 0.90
CA ALA A 439 2.61 5.55 2.07
C ALA A 439 1.12 5.87 1.93
N LEU A 440 0.33 5.41 2.91
CA LEU A 440 -1.08 5.70 3.06
C LEU A 440 -1.29 6.79 4.12
N SER A 441 -1.96 7.88 3.75
CA SER A 441 -2.43 8.89 4.68
C SER A 441 -3.96 8.88 4.77
N GLN A 442 -4.49 8.44 5.89
CA GLN A 442 -5.94 8.43 6.13
C GLN A 442 -6.50 9.84 6.35
N SER A 443 -5.73 10.74 6.96
CA SER A 443 -6.17 12.11 7.26
C SER A 443 -6.45 12.94 6.00
N VAL A 444 -5.61 12.80 4.97
CA VAL A 444 -5.76 13.45 3.67
C VAL A 444 -6.28 12.51 2.59
N GLN A 445 -6.56 11.26 2.93
CA GLN A 445 -7.07 10.21 2.04
C GLN A 445 -6.26 10.08 0.75
N THR A 446 -4.97 9.81 0.91
CA THR A 446 -4.02 9.61 -0.20
C THR A 446 -3.25 8.32 -0.04
N LEU A 447 -2.98 7.65 -1.16
CA LEU A 447 -2.00 6.58 -1.28
C LEU A 447 -0.94 7.05 -2.27
N ASN A 448 0.32 7.04 -1.85
CA ASN A 448 1.45 7.43 -2.70
C ASN A 448 2.41 6.25 -2.81
N MET A 449 2.81 5.94 -4.02
CA MET A 449 3.84 4.95 -4.33
C MET A 449 4.98 5.64 -5.08
N LEU A 450 6.19 5.33 -4.71
CA LEU A 450 7.41 5.84 -5.31
C LEU A 450 8.36 4.67 -5.55
N ASN A 451 8.90 4.59 -6.75
CA ASN A 451 9.96 3.66 -7.12
C ASN A 451 11.12 4.45 -7.74
N PHE A 452 12.28 4.38 -7.12
CA PHE A 452 13.51 5.01 -7.61
C PHE A 452 14.51 3.92 -7.98
N LYS A 453 15.05 3.99 -9.19
CA LYS A 453 15.96 3.00 -9.75
C LYS A 453 17.27 3.64 -10.19
N VAL A 454 18.35 2.97 -9.95
CA VAL A 454 19.68 3.29 -10.47
C VAL A 454 20.19 2.08 -11.23
N GLN A 455 20.41 2.22 -12.51
CA GLN A 455 20.87 1.17 -13.40
C GLN A 455 22.26 1.49 -13.97
N PHE A 456 23.09 0.47 -14.09
CA PHE A 456 24.38 0.49 -14.76
C PHE A 456 24.29 -0.49 -15.92
N GLY A 457 24.67 -0.07 -17.12
CA GLY A 457 24.70 -0.92 -18.29
C GLY A 457 26.05 -0.86 -18.99
N GLU A 458 26.48 -1.99 -19.52
CA GLU A 458 27.67 -2.15 -20.33
C GLU A 458 27.32 -2.86 -21.63
N HIS A 459 27.65 -2.22 -22.76
CA HIS A 459 27.52 -2.85 -24.07
C HIS A 459 28.53 -3.97 -24.23
N GLN A 460 28.11 -5.14 -24.67
CA GLN A 460 28.94 -6.31 -24.91
C GLN A 460 29.43 -6.42 -26.37
N ASN A 461 28.74 -5.72 -27.28
CA ASN A 461 29.13 -5.63 -28.69
C ASN A 461 30.08 -4.46 -28.91
N GLU A 462 30.78 -4.45 -30.04
CA GLU A 462 31.45 -3.26 -30.53
C GLU A 462 30.39 -2.18 -30.82
N VAL A 463 30.50 -1.07 -30.13
CA VAL A 463 29.70 0.14 -30.41
C VAL A 463 30.51 1.11 -31.25
N ASP A 464 29.84 2.05 -31.91
CA ASP A 464 30.50 3.12 -32.64
C ASP A 464 31.58 3.78 -31.76
N GLU A 465 32.77 4.08 -32.29
CA GLU A 465 33.91 4.65 -31.55
C GLU A 465 33.51 5.96 -30.79
N ALA A 466 32.50 6.65 -31.26
CA ALA A 466 32.00 7.87 -30.63
C ALA A 466 31.01 7.63 -29.46
N ARG A 467 30.50 6.40 -29.30
CA ARG A 467 29.53 6.03 -28.26
C ARG A 467 30.21 5.40 -27.06
N SER A 468 29.79 5.75 -25.85
CA SER A 468 30.32 5.12 -24.63
C SER A 468 29.85 3.68 -24.50
N ASN A 469 30.76 2.78 -24.08
CA ASN A 469 30.42 1.40 -23.77
C ASN A 469 29.61 1.24 -22.49
N ASN A 470 29.62 2.25 -21.61
CA ASN A 470 28.95 2.20 -20.31
C ASN A 470 28.00 3.37 -20.15
N PHE A 471 26.86 3.12 -19.54
CA PHE A 471 25.91 4.14 -19.18
C PHE A 471 25.38 3.98 -17.76
N TYR A 472 24.91 5.08 -17.20
CA TYR A 472 24.16 5.13 -15.95
C TYR A 472 22.78 5.70 -16.24
N LYS A 473 21.75 5.02 -15.73
CA LYS A 473 20.37 5.45 -15.88
C LYS A 473 19.72 5.60 -14.50
N PHE A 474 19.07 6.72 -14.27
CA PHE A 474 18.24 6.99 -13.12
C PHE A 474 16.79 7.03 -13.58
N ALA A 475 15.92 6.30 -12.90
CA ALA A 475 14.49 6.33 -13.17
C ALA A 475 13.71 6.58 -11.88
N LEU A 476 12.65 7.36 -11.98
CA LEU A 476 11.72 7.66 -10.89
C LEU A 476 10.30 7.48 -11.40
N ASP A 477 9.59 6.53 -10.83
CA ASP A 477 8.18 6.30 -11.06
C ASP A 477 7.40 6.65 -9.79
N THR A 478 6.35 7.48 -9.91
CA THR A 478 5.46 7.78 -8.79
C THR A 478 4.01 7.63 -9.20
N ASN A 479 3.22 7.04 -8.33
CA ASN A 479 1.78 6.93 -8.46
C ASN A 479 1.11 7.48 -7.21
N SER A 480 0.20 8.44 -7.37
CA SER A 480 -0.54 9.06 -6.28
C SER A 480 -2.03 8.96 -6.54
N LEU A 481 -2.76 8.35 -5.62
CA LEU A 481 -4.22 8.35 -5.56
C LEU A 481 -4.67 9.34 -4.49
N ILE A 482 -5.55 10.27 -4.86
CA ILE A 482 -6.06 11.33 -3.99
C ILE A 482 -7.58 11.33 -4.08
N PHE A 483 -8.27 11.23 -2.95
CA PHE A 483 -9.72 11.41 -2.91
C PHE A 483 -10.07 12.87 -2.71
N VAL A 484 -10.70 13.46 -3.72
CA VAL A 484 -11.08 14.88 -3.74
C VAL A 484 -12.58 14.99 -3.48
N PRO A 485 -13.01 15.67 -2.42
CA PRO A 485 -14.43 15.90 -2.17
C PRO A 485 -15.02 16.79 -3.28
N LEU A 486 -16.15 16.42 -3.84
CA LEU A 486 -16.84 17.22 -4.82
C LEU A 486 -17.69 18.30 -4.13
N PRO A 487 -17.61 19.58 -4.58
CA PRO A 487 -18.40 20.64 -4.00
C PRO A 487 -19.90 20.36 -4.21
N PHE A 488 -20.70 20.64 -3.19
CA PHE A 488 -22.18 20.49 -3.19
C PHE A 488 -22.70 19.04 -3.27
N THR A 489 -21.84 18.04 -3.06
CA THR A 489 -22.23 16.63 -3.00
C THR A 489 -21.48 15.92 -1.87
N ASP A 490 -22.03 14.83 -1.35
CA ASP A 490 -21.34 13.95 -0.40
C ASP A 490 -20.40 12.96 -1.11
N SER A 491 -20.32 13.04 -2.44
CA SER A 491 -19.50 12.16 -3.27
C SER A 491 -18.05 12.62 -3.29
N LYS A 492 -17.13 11.66 -3.39
CA LYS A 492 -15.70 11.89 -3.60
C LYS A 492 -15.32 11.46 -5.01
N SER A 493 -14.50 12.28 -5.65
CA SER A 493 -13.84 11.93 -6.90
C SER A 493 -12.45 11.37 -6.62
N ARG A 494 -11.87 10.65 -7.56
CA ARG A 494 -10.54 10.06 -7.45
C ARG A 494 -9.62 10.70 -8.48
N LEU A 495 -8.56 11.31 -7.99
CA LEU A 495 -7.50 11.89 -8.80
C LEU A 495 -6.29 10.94 -8.73
N ILE A 496 -5.87 10.45 -9.87
CA ILE A 496 -4.67 9.63 -10.03
C ILE A 496 -3.63 10.46 -10.77
N MET A 497 -2.44 10.56 -10.20
CA MET A 497 -1.30 11.27 -10.81
C MET A 497 -0.15 10.29 -10.93
N LYS A 498 0.39 10.16 -12.14
CA LYS A 498 1.54 9.31 -12.44
C LYS A 498 2.66 10.17 -13.00
N TRP A 499 3.83 10.10 -12.37
CA TRP A 499 5.05 10.70 -12.88
C TRP A 499 6.02 9.60 -13.24
N ARG A 500 6.65 9.75 -14.39
CA ARG A 500 7.75 8.90 -14.82
C ARG A 500 8.87 9.78 -15.32
N VAL A 501 10.05 9.65 -14.73
CA VAL A 501 11.22 10.46 -15.07
C VAL A 501 12.39 9.53 -15.30
N GLN A 502 13.11 9.74 -16.39
CA GLN A 502 14.33 9.02 -16.72
C GLN A 502 15.45 10.03 -17.04
N TYR A 503 16.63 9.73 -16.58
CA TYR A 503 17.85 10.47 -16.90
C TYR A 503 18.97 9.47 -17.21
N SER A 504 19.66 9.67 -18.32
CA SER A 504 20.91 8.97 -18.65
C SER A 504 22.02 9.95 -18.96
N ASN A 505 23.25 9.61 -18.58
CA ASN A 505 24.43 10.40 -18.90
C ASN A 505 24.90 10.21 -20.35
N GLU A 506 24.53 9.10 -20.99
CA GLU A 506 24.93 8.66 -22.32
C GLU A 506 23.73 8.34 -23.19
N ALA A 507 23.95 8.17 -24.49
CA ALA A 507 22.95 7.68 -25.41
C ALA A 507 22.63 6.21 -25.11
N LEU A 508 21.36 5.93 -24.84
CA LEU A 508 20.89 4.60 -24.49
C LEU A 508 20.61 3.73 -25.72
N PRO A 509 20.70 2.40 -25.59
CA PRO A 509 20.06 1.49 -26.53
C PRO A 509 18.57 1.81 -26.67
N ALA A 510 17.99 1.56 -27.84
CA ALA A 510 16.60 1.89 -28.11
C ALA A 510 15.61 1.22 -27.13
N PHE A 511 15.94 0.01 -26.64
CA PHE A 511 15.12 -0.71 -25.65
C PHE A 511 15.30 -0.20 -24.19
N GLU A 512 16.21 0.73 -23.93
CA GLU A 512 16.38 1.40 -22.63
C GLU A 512 15.83 2.83 -22.63
N GLN A 513 15.40 3.36 -23.77
CA GLN A 513 14.84 4.69 -23.93
C GLN A 513 13.39 4.73 -23.43
N LEU A 514 12.97 5.86 -22.88
CA LEU A 514 11.58 6.09 -22.46
C LEU A 514 10.74 6.67 -23.61
N SER A 515 9.72 5.93 -24.04
CA SER A 515 8.75 6.43 -25.04
C SER A 515 7.85 7.50 -24.44
N LEU A 516 7.65 8.60 -25.17
CA LEU A 516 6.75 9.68 -24.76
C LEU A 516 5.31 9.45 -25.16
N GLY A 517 5.03 8.77 -26.26
CA GLY A 517 3.68 8.52 -26.77
C GLY A 517 3.12 7.16 -26.36
N GLY A 518 1.89 6.88 -26.78
CA GLY A 518 1.21 5.61 -26.56
C GLY A 518 0.29 5.57 -25.34
N ALA A 519 -0.33 4.44 -25.13
CA ALA A 519 -1.29 4.22 -24.03
C ALA A 519 -0.70 4.49 -22.64
N ASN A 520 0.60 4.24 -22.46
CA ASN A 520 1.33 4.46 -21.20
C ASN A 520 2.11 5.78 -21.16
N GLY A 521 2.07 6.56 -22.22
CA GLY A 521 2.70 7.88 -22.33
C GLY A 521 1.66 8.98 -22.50
N VAL A 522 1.92 9.91 -23.42
CA VAL A 522 0.96 10.94 -23.84
C VAL A 522 0.00 10.27 -24.83
N ARG A 523 -1.19 9.89 -24.35
CA ARG A 523 -2.17 9.06 -25.08
C ARG A 523 -2.71 9.66 -26.37
N ALA A 524 -2.44 10.91 -26.65
CA ALA A 524 -2.81 11.57 -27.90
C ALA A 524 -1.84 11.29 -29.05
N TYR A 525 -0.73 10.59 -28.79
CA TYR A 525 0.35 10.31 -29.74
C TYR A 525 0.67 8.82 -29.77
N ASN A 526 1.27 8.35 -30.87
CA ASN A 526 1.64 6.95 -31.01
C ASN A 526 2.88 6.60 -30.17
N VAL A 527 3.04 5.33 -29.81
CA VAL A 527 4.16 4.82 -29.01
C VAL A 527 5.53 5.21 -29.59
N ARG A 528 5.64 5.44 -30.88
CA ARG A 528 6.88 5.70 -31.61
C ARG A 528 7.13 7.15 -31.97
N ASP A 529 6.22 8.06 -31.63
CA ASP A 529 6.38 9.44 -32.04
C ASP A 529 7.68 10.05 -31.48
N PHE A 530 8.09 9.68 -30.27
CA PHE A 530 9.40 10.01 -29.73
C PHE A 530 9.78 9.12 -28.55
N SER A 531 11.05 8.70 -28.49
CA SER A 531 11.65 8.07 -27.31
C SER A 531 12.93 8.81 -26.94
N GLY A 532 13.21 8.98 -25.66
CA GLY A 532 14.34 9.79 -25.17
C GLY A 532 15.22 9.06 -24.17
N ASP A 533 16.51 9.42 -24.15
CA ASP A 533 17.48 9.01 -23.14
C ASP A 533 17.20 9.72 -21.82
N GLN A 534 16.79 10.97 -21.92
CA GLN A 534 16.29 11.79 -20.83
C GLN A 534 14.83 12.10 -21.12
N ALA A 535 13.93 11.77 -20.18
CA ALA A 535 12.51 12.01 -20.39
C ALA A 535 11.76 12.23 -19.08
N ALA A 536 10.67 12.98 -19.15
CA ALA A 536 9.72 13.16 -18.08
C ALA A 536 8.29 13.09 -18.61
N LEU A 537 7.47 12.26 -18.01
CA LEU A 537 6.06 12.06 -18.31
C LEU A 537 5.23 12.39 -17.08
N LEU A 538 4.11 13.08 -17.30
CA LEU A 538 3.05 13.29 -16.32
C LEU A 538 1.74 12.83 -16.93
N SER A 539 1.03 11.95 -16.24
CA SER A 539 -0.34 11.58 -16.55
C SER A 539 -1.25 11.90 -15.35
N VAL A 540 -2.36 12.56 -15.63
CA VAL A 540 -3.38 12.92 -14.64
C VAL A 540 -4.71 12.34 -15.11
N GLU A 541 -5.33 11.55 -14.25
CA GLU A 541 -6.64 10.95 -14.47
C GLU A 541 -7.57 11.34 -13.33
N TRP A 542 -8.70 11.96 -13.67
CA TRP A 542 -9.68 12.39 -12.67
C TRP A 542 -11.00 11.68 -12.89
N TYR A 543 -11.30 10.71 -12.03
CA TYR A 543 -12.47 9.84 -12.13
C TYR A 543 -13.64 10.31 -11.29
N PHE A 544 -14.83 10.16 -11.85
CA PHE A 544 -16.09 10.49 -11.24
C PHE A 544 -17.02 9.29 -11.26
N ASN A 545 -17.74 9.08 -10.17
CA ASN A 545 -18.84 8.13 -10.13
C ASN A 545 -20.07 8.72 -10.82
N MET A 546 -20.95 7.86 -11.32
CA MET A 546 -22.21 8.31 -11.91
C MET A 546 -23.07 9.08 -10.90
N PRO A 547 -23.64 10.24 -11.30
CA PRO A 547 -24.56 10.98 -10.44
C PRO A 547 -25.80 10.14 -10.06
N GLU A 548 -26.30 10.30 -8.84
CA GLU A 548 -27.47 9.56 -8.35
C GLU A 548 -28.72 9.71 -9.23
N VAL A 549 -28.86 10.84 -9.93
CA VAL A 549 -29.99 11.11 -10.82
C VAL A 549 -30.08 10.14 -12.02
N ILE A 550 -28.94 9.63 -12.47
CA ILE A 550 -28.85 8.67 -13.60
C ILE A 550 -28.39 7.29 -13.15
N ASN A 551 -28.35 7.06 -11.84
CA ASN A 551 -27.92 5.80 -11.25
C ASN A 551 -29.04 4.74 -11.32
N VAL A 552 -29.22 4.16 -12.51
CA VAL A 552 -30.22 3.14 -12.78
C VAL A 552 -29.71 1.75 -12.45
N ASN A 553 -30.62 0.83 -12.18
CA ASN A 553 -30.28 -0.59 -12.08
C ASN A 553 -29.87 -1.11 -13.46
N VAL A 554 -28.72 -1.74 -13.52
CA VAL A 554 -28.20 -2.45 -14.70
C VAL A 554 -28.39 -3.96 -14.53
N TRP A 555 -27.93 -4.73 -15.49
CA TRP A 555 -28.02 -6.19 -15.45
C TRP A 555 -27.37 -6.75 -14.16
N GLY A 556 -27.88 -7.87 -13.63
CA GLY A 556 -27.36 -8.52 -12.40
C GLY A 556 -27.74 -7.84 -11.08
N GLY A 557 -28.66 -6.87 -11.08
CA GLY A 557 -29.14 -6.21 -9.86
C GLY A 557 -28.23 -5.11 -9.31
N LYS A 558 -27.13 -4.80 -10.02
CA LYS A 558 -26.20 -3.73 -9.66
C LYS A 558 -26.68 -2.36 -10.14
N ARG A 559 -26.18 -1.31 -9.51
CA ARG A 559 -26.40 0.07 -9.96
C ARG A 559 -25.29 0.53 -10.91
N LEU A 560 -25.62 1.46 -11.78
CA LEU A 560 -24.67 1.97 -12.77
C LEU A 560 -23.39 2.57 -12.13
N ASN A 561 -23.52 3.25 -10.99
CA ASN A 561 -22.37 3.82 -10.26
C ASN A 561 -21.43 2.78 -9.63
N GLU A 562 -21.87 1.54 -9.49
CA GLU A 562 -21.05 0.43 -8.97
C GLU A 562 -20.14 -0.17 -10.05
N VAL A 563 -20.57 -0.09 -11.31
CA VAL A 563 -19.89 -0.78 -12.43
C VAL A 563 -19.29 0.16 -13.46
N PHE A 564 -19.73 1.41 -13.52
CA PHE A 564 -19.33 2.36 -14.55
C PHE A 564 -18.76 3.65 -13.96
N GLN A 565 -17.65 4.12 -14.53
CA GLN A 565 -16.97 5.35 -14.16
C GLN A 565 -16.57 6.11 -15.42
N PHE A 566 -16.54 7.42 -15.33
CA PHE A 566 -15.98 8.27 -16.36
C PHE A 566 -14.88 9.16 -15.77
N GLY A 567 -13.92 9.55 -16.58
CA GLY A 567 -12.81 10.37 -16.14
C GLY A 567 -12.34 11.35 -17.20
N LEU A 568 -11.66 12.38 -16.73
CA LEU A 568 -10.88 13.31 -17.52
C LEU A 568 -9.43 12.87 -17.48
N ILE A 569 -8.75 12.96 -18.63
CA ILE A 569 -7.33 12.65 -18.73
C ILE A 569 -6.56 13.86 -19.28
N ALA A 570 -5.36 14.06 -18.75
CA ALA A 570 -4.42 15.06 -19.24
C ALA A 570 -3.00 14.49 -19.12
N ASP A 571 -2.30 14.41 -20.23
CA ASP A 571 -0.95 13.87 -20.32
C ASP A 571 0.01 14.92 -20.85
N ALA A 572 1.24 14.92 -20.36
CA ALA A 572 2.32 15.77 -20.85
C ALA A 572 3.64 15.01 -20.78
N GLY A 573 4.48 15.17 -21.80
CA GLY A 573 5.79 14.54 -21.88
C GLY A 573 6.83 15.47 -22.50
N TYR A 574 8.05 15.36 -22.00
CA TYR A 574 9.24 15.98 -22.58
C TYR A 574 10.35 14.92 -22.60
N GLY A 575 11.11 14.88 -23.68
CA GLY A 575 12.28 14.03 -23.78
C GLY A 575 13.34 14.58 -24.71
N SER A 576 14.56 14.12 -24.53
CA SER A 576 15.71 14.45 -25.39
C SER A 576 16.60 13.22 -25.59
N LEU A 577 17.26 13.18 -26.73
CA LEU A 577 18.28 12.20 -27.09
C LEU A 577 19.67 12.81 -26.83
N ASN A 578 20.54 12.07 -26.21
CA ASN A 578 21.94 12.46 -26.06
C ASN A 578 22.67 12.23 -27.38
N SER A 579 23.31 13.25 -27.88
CA SER A 579 24.14 13.14 -29.08
C SER A 579 25.53 12.62 -28.72
N TYR A 580 26.07 11.69 -29.48
CA TYR A 580 27.44 11.20 -29.38
C TYR A 580 28.32 11.59 -30.57
N GLU A 581 27.74 12.23 -31.61
CA GLU A 581 28.50 12.79 -32.71
C GLU A 581 28.88 14.25 -32.41
N ALA A 582 30.13 14.61 -32.67
CA ALA A 582 30.75 15.87 -32.25
C ALA A 582 30.05 17.14 -32.81
N ASP A 583 29.35 17.03 -33.94
CA ASP A 583 28.66 18.15 -34.63
C ASP A 583 27.13 18.03 -34.61
N SER A 584 26.54 17.06 -33.92
CA SER A 584 25.10 16.89 -33.83
C SER A 584 24.49 17.63 -32.65
N VAL A 585 23.28 18.11 -32.83
CA VAL A 585 22.49 18.80 -31.77
C VAL A 585 21.57 17.78 -31.14
N ASP A 586 21.42 17.83 -29.82
CA ASP A 586 20.46 16.98 -29.10
C ASP A 586 19.06 17.18 -29.65
N ASN A 587 18.43 16.09 -30.10
CA ASN A 587 17.05 16.09 -30.53
C ASN A 587 16.14 16.03 -29.30
N TRP A 588 15.08 16.79 -29.31
CA TRP A 588 14.09 16.81 -28.24
C TRP A 588 12.66 16.92 -28.77
N ALA A 589 11.71 16.43 -28.01
CA ALA A 589 10.28 16.59 -28.25
C ALA A 589 9.53 16.91 -26.95
N ALA A 590 8.45 17.66 -27.10
CA ALA A 590 7.49 17.96 -26.03
C ALA A 590 6.08 17.75 -26.54
N LEU A 591 5.33 16.88 -25.87
CA LEU A 591 4.00 16.45 -26.25
C LEU A 591 3.02 16.74 -25.11
N ALA A 592 1.77 17.09 -25.44
CA ALA A 592 0.69 17.17 -24.48
C ALA A 592 -0.64 16.79 -25.14
N GLY A 593 -1.49 16.11 -24.38
CA GLY A 593 -2.82 15.68 -24.79
C GLY A 593 -3.83 15.75 -23.68
N ALA A 594 -5.10 15.81 -24.04
CA ALA A 594 -6.20 15.75 -23.08
C ALA A 594 -7.37 14.95 -23.67
N GLY A 595 -8.16 14.34 -22.81
CA GLY A 595 -9.22 13.47 -23.28
C GLY A 595 -10.18 12.99 -22.18
N LEU A 596 -10.89 11.94 -22.52
CA LEU A 596 -11.88 11.29 -21.68
C LEU A 596 -11.54 9.81 -21.56
N THR A 597 -11.85 9.23 -20.41
CA THR A 597 -11.77 7.79 -20.18
C THR A 597 -13.07 7.26 -19.57
N PHE A 598 -13.42 6.05 -19.94
CA PHE A 598 -14.59 5.34 -19.45
C PHE A 598 -14.14 3.97 -18.97
N LYS A 599 -14.55 3.58 -17.77
CA LYS A 599 -14.27 2.27 -17.19
C LYS A 599 -15.58 1.57 -16.86
N LEU A 600 -15.67 0.31 -17.24
CA LEU A 600 -16.74 -0.59 -16.85
C LEU A 600 -16.11 -1.83 -16.23
N ASN A 601 -16.48 -2.12 -14.98
CA ASN A 601 -15.98 -3.27 -14.25
C ASN A 601 -17.14 -4.15 -13.81
N TRP A 602 -17.02 -5.44 -14.10
CA TRP A 602 -18.06 -6.39 -13.78
C TRP A 602 -17.49 -7.53 -12.93
N GLU A 603 -17.69 -7.42 -11.61
CA GLU A 603 -17.39 -8.49 -10.62
C GLU A 603 -16.10 -9.23 -10.92
N GLU A 604 -15.01 -8.93 -10.81
CA GLU A 604 -13.80 -9.75 -11.07
C GLU A 604 -13.87 -10.72 -12.28
N LYS A 605 -14.90 -10.59 -13.14
CA LYS A 605 -15.07 -11.40 -14.33
C LYS A 605 -14.51 -10.74 -15.57
N PHE A 606 -14.80 -9.45 -15.72
CA PHE A 606 -14.24 -8.68 -16.83
C PHE A 606 -14.18 -7.19 -16.52
N ALA A 607 -13.24 -6.51 -17.13
CA ALA A 607 -13.09 -5.07 -17.11
C ALA A 607 -12.96 -4.54 -18.55
N ILE A 608 -13.52 -3.36 -18.81
CA ILE A 608 -13.41 -2.66 -20.08
C ILE A 608 -12.98 -1.23 -19.79
N GLN A 609 -11.95 -0.77 -20.50
CA GLN A 609 -11.54 0.62 -20.49
C GLN A 609 -11.52 1.17 -21.91
N LEU A 610 -12.06 2.36 -22.09
CA LEU A 610 -12.03 3.10 -23.33
C LEU A 610 -11.50 4.51 -23.06
N SER A 611 -10.45 4.91 -23.73
CA SER A 611 -9.87 6.25 -23.62
C SER A 611 -9.82 6.92 -24.97
N VAL A 612 -10.21 8.19 -25.03
CA VAL A 612 -10.16 9.02 -26.24
C VAL A 612 -9.36 10.26 -25.90
N SER A 613 -8.23 10.47 -26.54
CA SER A 613 -7.32 11.59 -26.27
C SER A 613 -7.02 12.38 -27.53
N HIS A 614 -7.00 13.70 -27.40
CA HIS A 614 -6.74 14.64 -28.50
C HIS A 614 -5.40 15.37 -28.25
N PRO A 615 -4.54 15.51 -29.29
CA PRO A 615 -3.32 16.29 -29.22
C PRO A 615 -3.61 17.77 -28.90
N MET A 616 -2.92 18.30 -27.90
CA MET A 616 -3.06 19.70 -27.50
C MET A 616 -1.82 20.53 -27.85
N MET A 617 -0.64 19.91 -27.76
CA MET A 617 0.63 20.56 -28.07
C MET A 617 1.65 19.52 -28.53
N SER A 618 2.35 19.84 -29.60
CA SER A 618 3.56 19.13 -30.02
C SER A 618 4.63 20.15 -30.42
N LYS A 619 5.84 19.94 -29.94
CA LYS A 619 7.03 20.73 -30.29
C LYS A 619 8.24 19.83 -30.37
N SER A 620 9.14 20.10 -31.29
CA SER A 620 10.38 19.34 -31.44
C SER A 620 11.54 20.24 -31.91
N SER A 621 12.75 19.72 -31.85
CA SER A 621 13.94 20.36 -32.41
C SER A 621 13.84 20.49 -33.93
N GLU A 622 14.58 21.45 -34.53
CA GLU A 622 14.61 21.66 -35.99
C GLU A 622 15.10 20.44 -36.76
N GLY A 623 16.01 19.64 -36.16
CA GLY A 623 16.52 18.40 -36.74
C GLY A 623 15.46 17.33 -36.99
N LEU A 624 14.44 17.26 -36.15
CA LEU A 624 13.30 16.35 -36.29
C LEU A 624 12.26 16.87 -37.32
N ASN A 625 12.19 18.19 -37.51
CA ASN A 625 11.26 18.82 -38.46
C ASN A 625 11.78 18.81 -39.90
N SER A 626 13.05 18.53 -40.14
CA SER A 626 13.69 18.57 -41.46
C SER A 626 13.61 17.25 -42.24
N SER A 627 13.30 16.14 -41.59
CA SER A 627 12.96 14.88 -42.27
C SER A 627 11.52 14.91 -42.76
N GLU A 628 11.25 14.46 -44.00
CA GLU A 628 9.94 14.42 -44.64
C GLU A 628 8.84 13.66 -43.86
N ALA A 629 9.16 13.12 -42.73
CA ALA A 629 8.26 12.61 -41.68
C ALA A 629 8.33 13.52 -40.45
N SER A 630 7.59 14.63 -40.46
CA SER A 630 7.36 15.37 -39.21
C SER A 630 6.47 14.55 -38.28
N PHE A 631 7.08 13.85 -37.34
CA PHE A 631 6.38 13.07 -36.29
C PHE A 631 5.27 13.86 -35.57
N VAL A 632 5.29 15.15 -35.68
CA VAL A 632 4.50 16.09 -34.89
C VAL A 632 3.30 16.64 -35.67
N ASP A 633 3.34 16.63 -37.03
CA ASP A 633 2.30 17.22 -37.85
C ASP A 633 1.14 16.24 -38.22
N GLU A 634 1.33 14.93 -38.09
CA GLU A 634 0.30 13.92 -38.38
C GLU A 634 -0.73 13.72 -37.27
N ALA A 635 -0.44 14.12 -36.04
CA ALA A 635 -1.34 13.97 -34.89
C ALA A 635 -2.48 15.02 -34.91
N LYS A 636 -3.28 15.04 -35.98
CA LYS A 636 -4.47 15.91 -36.09
C LYS A 636 -5.75 15.21 -35.62
N SER A 637 -5.74 13.90 -35.45
CA SER A 637 -6.90 13.10 -35.07
C SER A 637 -6.79 12.63 -33.60
N ALA A 638 -7.94 12.48 -32.97
CA ALA A 638 -7.98 11.88 -31.62
C ALA A 638 -7.56 10.41 -31.70
N GLN A 639 -6.73 10.00 -30.74
CA GLN A 639 -6.36 8.60 -30.52
C GLN A 639 -7.38 7.92 -29.61
N VAL A 640 -7.68 6.67 -29.91
CA VAL A 640 -8.63 5.86 -29.15
C VAL A 640 -7.93 4.59 -28.68
N TYR A 641 -7.90 4.40 -27.36
CA TYR A 641 -7.40 3.17 -26.75
C TYR A 641 -8.56 2.40 -26.13
N ALA A 642 -8.60 1.10 -26.38
CA ALA A 642 -9.57 0.16 -25.85
C ALA A 642 -8.86 -1.02 -25.20
N ASP A 643 -9.35 -1.44 -24.05
CA ASP A 643 -8.84 -2.55 -23.26
C ASP A 643 -9.99 -3.42 -22.77
N PHE A 644 -9.86 -4.72 -22.92
CA PHE A 644 -10.80 -5.73 -22.45
C PHE A 644 -10.02 -6.77 -21.65
N SER A 645 -10.29 -6.88 -20.38
CA SER A 645 -9.66 -7.86 -19.51
C SER A 645 -10.67 -8.86 -18.98
N PHE A 646 -10.34 -10.14 -19.04
CA PHE A 646 -11.15 -11.25 -18.51
C PHE A 646 -10.35 -12.00 -17.45
N PHE A 647 -11.00 -12.31 -16.33
CA PHE A 647 -10.41 -12.97 -15.17
C PHE A 647 -11.08 -14.33 -14.96
N PHE A 648 -10.26 -15.40 -14.76
CA PHE A 648 -10.72 -16.77 -14.63
C PHE A 648 -10.19 -17.41 -13.34
#